data_022f8d569c4bdfe47e19cd1c30f670a0
#
_entry.id   022f8d569c4bdfe47e19cd1c30f670a0
#
_cell.length_a   1.000
_cell.length_b   1.000
_cell.length_c   1.000
_cell.angle_alpha   90.00
_cell.angle_beta   90.00
_cell.angle_gamma   90.00
#
_symmetry.space_group_name_H-M   'P 1'
#
loop_
_entity.id
_entity.type
_entity.pdbx_description
1 polymer ?
#
loop_
_entity_poly.entity_id
_entity_poly.type
_entity_poly.pdbx_seq_one_letter_code
_entity_poly.pdbx_strand_id
1 'polypeptide(L)'
;MSDDSPPRAKFWDIEGWGLRWKVTAVLAVPVTVAMVLGGLRVQGELSNAVHFTEAADQIVVVPDIVALEASMGTVTSGYASGTLTKQDREDAESLMNDVSEEARNPELDPAVASSINQTVSDGRALLNLMDSPGVATDLLAERQRAFAADFIREVDDIVRPIEDSEVVDKGYQLTNAWQAQRRLFEQAMGLVIVKDVYAGPDGREKARTGDIPTSAVVAAAGAESSLLDVLDRYYPKGDARLETLRNNINDRNALIDQGLADAARGGMLPILQLRSSLIASRDVYQELTSEAANDIASTVQVRAAETRSAALRDTAIVLGTLLAALVLALLVSRSLIGPIRRLRYGALKAARRDLPEAIEQIKASDDPRALSFEPVAVHSSEEIGQLARAVDDIHGQALKLAGEQAQLRLQINDMFETLARRSKSLVDQQLGLIENLEFEEKDPKRLESLFRLDHLAARMRRNGENLLILAGTRVRRSQAAPIPLGDVLRAAISEVEDYQRVQMGATPKRAQRHRRHGRRAPARRTRRQLAARLAARHFGDVQLRSRRGRRGAARDRGPRYRYPGRDMRAVNERLASGGEVGPETARHMGLFVVSRLAKRHGLTVRLRSTFDTARNPGVTVSIHIPNALIVSQAARQDTGPQRRIPAAP
;
A
#
# COMPACT_ATOMS: atom_id res chain seq x y z
N MET A 1 -27.58 -30.43 -10.23
CA MET A 1 -27.20 -28.99 -10.30
C MET A 1 -26.80 -28.63 -8.89
N SER A 2 -25.53 -28.80 -8.59
CA SER A 2 -24.90 -28.34 -7.34
C SER A 2 -24.31 -26.97 -7.60
N ASP A 3 -24.80 -26.02 -6.83
CA ASP A 3 -24.44 -24.59 -6.87
C ASP A 3 -23.07 -24.42 -6.21
N ASP A 4 -22.01 -24.49 -7.00
CA ASP A 4 -20.62 -24.23 -6.60
C ASP A 4 -20.32 -22.73 -6.80
N SER A 5 -21.05 -21.90 -6.05
CA SER A 5 -20.66 -20.52 -5.88
C SER A 5 -19.44 -20.47 -4.94
N PRO A 6 -18.30 -19.89 -5.34
CA PRO A 6 -17.13 -19.78 -4.46
C PRO A 6 -17.52 -18.95 -3.22
N PRO A 7 -17.12 -19.37 -2.01
CA PRO A 7 -17.43 -18.62 -0.79
C PRO A 7 -16.91 -17.20 -0.91
N ARG A 8 -17.76 -16.19 -0.68
CA ARG A 8 -17.37 -14.79 -0.59
C ARG A 8 -16.27 -14.67 0.45
N ALA A 9 -15.06 -14.37 0.01
CA ALA A 9 -13.92 -14.11 0.88
C ALA A 9 -14.33 -13.03 1.89
N LYS A 10 -14.37 -13.38 3.18
CA LYS A 10 -14.63 -12.42 4.26
C LYS A 10 -13.49 -11.41 4.22
N PHE A 11 -13.80 -10.12 4.34
CA PHE A 11 -12.83 -8.99 4.33
C PHE A 11 -11.66 -9.20 5.31
N TRP A 12 -11.85 -10.00 6.35
CA TRP A 12 -10.88 -10.37 7.38
C TRP A 12 -10.03 -11.60 7.05
N ASP A 13 -10.23 -12.21 5.86
CA ASP A 13 -9.39 -13.32 5.43
C ASP A 13 -8.07 -12.80 4.84
N ILE A 14 -7.09 -12.62 5.74
CA ILE A 14 -5.74 -12.13 5.41
C ILE A 14 -5.03 -13.06 4.42
N GLU A 15 -5.39 -14.36 4.38
CA GLU A 15 -4.78 -15.32 3.44
C GLU A 15 -5.14 -14.97 2.00
N GLY A 16 -6.35 -14.49 1.76
CA GLY A 16 -6.82 -14.05 0.44
C GLY A 16 -6.25 -12.70 -0.03
N TRP A 17 -5.58 -11.95 0.83
CA TRP A 17 -5.04 -10.65 0.45
C TRP A 17 -3.86 -10.78 -0.51
N GLY A 18 -3.86 -9.97 -1.56
CA GLY A 18 -2.70 -9.85 -2.44
C GLY A 18 -1.48 -9.33 -1.67
N LEU A 19 -0.27 -9.76 -2.06
CA LEU A 19 1.00 -9.41 -1.40
C LEU A 19 1.14 -7.90 -1.11
N ARG A 20 0.67 -7.04 -2.03
CA ARG A 20 0.66 -5.57 -1.85
C ARG A 20 -0.07 -5.16 -0.59
N TRP A 21 -1.28 -5.69 -0.41
CA TRP A 21 -2.13 -5.36 0.73
C TRP A 21 -1.56 -5.88 2.05
N LYS A 22 -0.96 -7.08 2.05
CA LYS A 22 -0.27 -7.63 3.23
C LYS A 22 0.90 -6.76 3.65
N VAL A 23 1.79 -6.40 2.72
CA VAL A 23 2.94 -5.53 3.00
C VAL A 23 2.47 -4.13 3.43
N THR A 24 1.48 -3.57 2.74
CA THR A 24 0.92 -2.26 3.13
C THR A 24 0.31 -2.30 4.53
N ALA A 25 -0.45 -3.33 4.89
CA ALA A 25 -1.05 -3.45 6.22
C ALA A 25 0.01 -3.56 7.33
N VAL A 26 1.05 -4.36 7.13
CA VAL A 26 2.15 -4.51 8.10
C VAL A 26 2.90 -3.20 8.30
N LEU A 27 3.14 -2.43 7.25
CA LEU A 27 3.84 -1.15 7.32
C LEU A 27 2.92 0.00 7.77
N ALA A 28 1.63 -0.05 7.46
CA ALA A 28 0.68 0.99 7.82
C ALA A 28 0.43 1.08 9.32
N VAL A 29 0.40 -0.04 10.05
CA VAL A 29 0.13 -0.05 11.50
C VAL A 29 1.17 0.75 12.28
N PRO A 30 2.50 0.49 12.17
CA PRO A 30 3.51 1.30 12.87
C PRO A 30 3.50 2.78 12.45
N VAL A 31 3.31 3.06 11.15
CA VAL A 31 3.25 4.43 10.66
C VAL A 31 2.03 5.17 11.20
N THR A 32 0.87 4.52 11.26
CA THR A 32 -0.35 5.11 11.85
C THR A 32 -0.17 5.38 13.34
N VAL A 33 0.41 4.43 14.09
CA VAL A 33 0.70 4.61 15.51
C VAL A 33 1.68 5.77 15.72
N ALA A 34 2.76 5.83 14.95
CA ALA A 34 3.73 6.93 15.00
C ALA A 34 3.09 8.28 14.64
N MET A 35 2.18 8.31 13.67
CA MET A 35 1.44 9.51 13.28
C MET A 35 0.50 9.99 14.40
N VAL A 36 -0.24 9.07 15.03
CA VAL A 36 -1.15 9.42 16.13
C VAL A 36 -0.36 9.92 17.34
N LEU A 37 0.67 9.18 17.77
CA LEU A 37 1.49 9.57 18.93
C LEU A 37 2.28 10.86 18.64
N GLY A 38 2.86 10.98 17.46
CA GLY A 38 3.55 12.20 17.03
C GLY A 38 2.61 13.40 16.93
N GLY A 39 1.41 13.20 16.40
CA GLY A 39 0.38 14.23 16.32
C GLY A 39 -0.09 14.72 17.70
N LEU A 40 -0.32 13.80 18.65
CA LEU A 40 -0.68 14.15 20.02
C LEU A 40 0.43 14.92 20.72
N ARG A 41 1.70 14.52 20.52
CA ARG A 41 2.85 15.25 21.06
C ARG A 41 2.95 16.66 20.48
N VAL A 42 2.90 16.79 19.16
CA VAL A 42 2.95 18.11 18.50
C VAL A 42 1.78 19.00 18.94
N GLN A 43 0.58 18.43 19.09
CA GLN A 43 -0.57 19.16 19.59
C GLN A 43 -0.32 19.68 21.02
N GLY A 44 0.25 18.87 21.90
CA GLY A 44 0.59 19.30 23.27
C GLY A 44 1.60 20.43 23.28
N GLU A 45 2.73 20.28 22.56
CA GLU A 45 3.77 21.32 22.47
C GLU A 45 3.26 22.61 21.83
N LEU A 46 2.43 22.51 20.82
CA LEU A 46 1.84 23.68 20.17
C LEU A 46 0.85 24.39 21.09
N SER A 47 0.03 23.64 21.84
CA SER A 47 -0.89 24.22 22.83
C SER A 47 -0.12 24.98 23.92
N ASN A 48 0.97 24.41 24.43
CA ASN A 48 1.83 25.08 25.41
C ASN A 48 2.47 26.34 24.82
N ALA A 49 2.97 26.27 23.58
CA ALA A 49 3.59 27.43 22.93
C ALA A 49 2.59 28.57 22.69
N VAL A 50 1.34 28.25 22.33
CA VAL A 50 0.27 29.24 22.19
C VAL A 50 -0.05 29.85 23.56
N HIS A 51 -0.24 29.02 24.58
CA HIS A 51 -0.55 29.47 25.92
C HIS A 51 0.51 30.44 26.49
N PHE A 52 1.81 30.09 26.37
CA PHE A 52 2.89 31.00 26.82
C PHE A 52 3.04 32.24 25.93
N THR A 53 2.69 32.16 24.64
CA THR A 53 2.70 33.35 23.77
C THR A 53 1.60 34.32 24.17
N GLU A 54 0.37 33.82 24.40
CA GLU A 54 -0.75 34.62 24.90
C GLU A 54 -0.42 35.23 26.27
N ALA A 55 0.18 34.44 27.17
CA ALA A 55 0.65 34.95 28.46
C ALA A 55 1.72 36.05 28.33
N ALA A 56 2.66 35.88 27.36
CA ALA A 56 3.69 36.90 27.12
C ALA A 56 3.10 38.21 26.60
N ASP A 57 2.05 38.16 25.79
CA ASP A 57 1.37 39.35 25.28
C ASP A 57 0.60 40.09 26.40
N GLN A 58 0.05 39.33 27.36
CA GLN A 58 -0.68 39.93 28.49
C GLN A 58 0.24 40.47 29.59
N ILE A 59 1.41 39.88 29.80
CA ILE A 59 2.31 40.27 30.91
C ILE A 59 3.01 41.60 30.66
N VAL A 60 3.05 42.08 29.41
CA VAL A 60 3.74 43.33 29.04
C VAL A 60 3.24 44.55 29.82
N VAL A 61 1.94 44.58 30.12
CA VAL A 61 1.29 45.69 30.85
C VAL A 61 1.62 45.70 32.35
N VAL A 62 2.10 44.60 32.94
CA VAL A 62 2.28 44.49 34.40
C VAL A 62 3.31 45.49 34.95
N PRO A 63 4.49 45.71 34.36
CA PRO A 63 5.42 46.73 34.83
C PRO A 63 4.82 48.12 34.92
N ASP A 64 4.01 48.52 33.90
CA ASP A 64 3.40 49.85 33.85
C ASP A 64 2.22 50.02 34.82
N ILE A 65 1.47 48.95 35.04
CA ILE A 65 0.48 48.88 36.15
C ILE A 65 1.15 49.10 37.50
N VAL A 66 2.25 48.44 37.76
CA VAL A 66 3.02 48.56 39.02
C VAL A 66 3.56 49.99 39.15
N ALA A 67 4.12 50.56 38.09
CA ALA A 67 4.62 51.93 38.08
C ALA A 67 3.50 52.95 38.31
N LEU A 68 2.35 52.75 37.69
CA LEU A 68 1.19 53.63 37.86
C LEU A 68 0.66 53.60 39.29
N GLU A 69 0.55 52.44 39.92
CA GLU A 69 0.09 52.33 41.31
C GLU A 69 1.06 53.04 42.28
N ALA A 70 2.36 52.84 42.13
CA ALA A 70 3.38 53.52 42.92
C ALA A 70 3.32 55.04 42.77
N SER A 71 3.11 55.54 41.54
CA SER A 71 2.95 56.95 41.24
C SER A 71 1.69 57.53 41.87
N MET A 72 0.57 56.83 41.77
CA MET A 72 -0.72 57.27 42.38
C MET A 72 -0.65 57.30 43.91
N GLY A 73 0.08 56.33 44.54
CA GLY A 73 0.39 56.36 45.95
C GLY A 73 1.20 57.61 46.34
N THR A 74 2.19 57.97 45.52
CA THR A 74 3.01 59.21 45.70
C THR A 74 2.14 60.45 45.61
N VAL A 75 1.32 60.55 44.58
CA VAL A 75 0.43 61.73 44.36
C VAL A 75 -0.58 61.86 45.51
N THR A 76 -1.20 60.77 45.95
CA THR A 76 -2.20 60.80 47.02
C THR A 76 -1.59 61.17 48.36
N SER A 77 -0.45 60.58 48.70
CA SER A 77 0.27 60.91 49.97
C SER A 77 0.88 62.32 49.92
N GLY A 78 1.38 62.77 48.77
CA GLY A 78 1.84 64.10 48.52
C GLY A 78 0.74 65.16 48.68
N TYR A 79 -0.46 64.89 48.14
CA TYR A 79 -1.61 65.76 48.32
C TYR A 79 -2.01 65.85 49.80
N ALA A 80 -2.22 64.73 50.46
CA ALA A 80 -2.62 64.65 51.85
C ALA A 80 -1.59 65.35 52.80
N SER A 81 -0.29 65.28 52.48
CA SER A 81 0.74 65.96 53.26
C SER A 81 0.99 67.39 52.88
N GLY A 82 0.37 67.89 51.79
CA GLY A 82 0.62 69.23 51.25
C GLY A 82 1.92 69.39 50.52
N THR A 83 2.48 68.33 49.95
CA THR A 83 3.81 68.29 49.33
C THR A 83 3.78 67.79 47.89
N LEU A 84 2.59 67.60 47.34
CA LEU A 84 2.39 67.22 45.97
C LEU A 84 3.05 68.25 45.01
N THR A 85 3.92 67.77 44.13
CA THR A 85 4.53 68.61 43.10
C THR A 85 3.68 68.51 41.81
N LYS A 86 3.86 69.48 40.93
CA LYS A 86 3.25 69.45 39.59
C LYS A 86 3.79 68.27 38.77
N GLN A 87 5.07 67.95 38.92
CA GLN A 87 5.75 66.86 38.24
C GLN A 87 5.16 65.49 38.65
N ASP A 88 4.97 65.24 39.95
CA ASP A 88 4.37 63.98 40.44
C ASP A 88 3.01 63.70 39.80
N ARG A 89 2.22 64.75 39.59
CA ARG A 89 0.91 64.63 38.93
C ARG A 89 1.05 64.39 37.43
N GLU A 90 1.94 65.12 36.73
CA GLU A 90 2.18 64.94 35.33
C GLU A 90 2.72 63.55 35.01
N ASP A 91 3.61 62.99 35.87
CA ASP A 91 4.11 61.64 35.75
C ASP A 91 2.99 60.59 35.93
N ALA A 92 2.08 60.74 36.89
CA ALA A 92 0.94 59.89 37.07
C ALA A 92 -0.03 59.89 35.89
N GLU A 93 -0.32 61.13 35.37
CA GLU A 93 -1.17 61.27 34.16
C GLU A 93 -0.53 60.63 32.90
N SER A 94 0.80 60.77 32.76
CA SER A 94 1.55 60.10 31.68
C SER A 94 1.39 58.57 31.77
N LEU A 95 1.71 57.98 32.94
CA LEU A 95 1.61 56.54 33.17
C LEU A 95 0.18 56.03 32.95
N MET A 96 -0.87 56.82 33.34
CA MET A 96 -2.26 56.45 33.03
C MET A 96 -2.53 56.39 31.54
N ASN A 97 -1.92 57.29 30.77
CA ASN A 97 -2.08 57.28 29.31
C ASN A 97 -1.34 56.09 28.69
N ASP A 98 -0.12 55.83 29.17
CA ASP A 98 0.71 54.69 28.68
C ASP A 98 -0.02 53.36 28.97
N VAL A 99 -0.51 53.12 30.21
CA VAL A 99 -1.31 51.92 30.57
C VAL A 99 -2.60 51.85 29.75
N SER A 100 -3.26 52.99 29.51
CA SER A 100 -4.48 53.05 28.70
C SER A 100 -4.21 52.79 27.21
N GLU A 101 -3.02 53.12 26.70
CA GLU A 101 -2.61 52.79 25.34
C GLU A 101 -2.29 51.32 25.20
N GLU A 102 -1.57 50.74 26.15
CA GLU A 102 -1.31 49.28 26.18
C GLU A 102 -2.58 48.46 26.32
N ALA A 103 -3.55 48.90 27.13
CA ALA A 103 -4.86 48.27 27.24
C ALA A 103 -5.67 48.25 25.92
N ARG A 104 -5.23 48.97 24.87
CA ARG A 104 -5.82 48.92 23.52
C ARG A 104 -5.18 47.87 22.62
N ASN A 105 -4.14 47.21 23.09
CA ASN A 105 -3.50 46.14 22.34
C ASN A 105 -4.52 45.03 22.03
N PRO A 106 -4.75 44.68 20.74
CA PRO A 106 -5.71 43.65 20.36
C PRO A 106 -5.32 42.23 20.82
N GLU A 107 -4.06 42.03 21.22
CA GLU A 107 -3.57 40.77 21.76
C GLU A 107 -3.86 40.59 23.24
N LEU A 108 -4.28 41.67 23.94
CA LEU A 108 -4.69 41.58 25.33
C LEU A 108 -6.09 40.95 25.45
N ASP A 109 -6.30 40.11 26.48
CA ASP A 109 -7.63 39.61 26.80
C ASP A 109 -8.62 40.78 26.98
N PRO A 110 -9.77 40.78 26.29
CA PRO A 110 -10.73 41.88 26.37
C PRO A 110 -11.24 42.13 27.79
N ALA A 111 -11.31 41.11 28.66
CA ALA A 111 -11.72 41.27 30.05
C ALA A 111 -10.64 42.01 30.87
N VAL A 112 -9.35 41.63 30.67
CA VAL A 112 -8.21 42.31 31.28
C VAL A 112 -8.12 43.76 30.80
N ALA A 113 -8.18 43.97 29.50
CA ALA A 113 -8.18 45.32 28.91
C ALA A 113 -9.33 46.24 29.44
N SER A 114 -10.52 45.64 29.61
CA SER A 114 -11.67 46.35 30.20
C SER A 114 -11.47 46.71 31.65
N SER A 115 -10.92 45.78 32.47
CA SER A 115 -10.61 45.99 33.87
C SER A 115 -9.57 47.08 34.04
N ILE A 116 -8.46 47.01 33.32
CA ILE A 116 -7.40 48.03 33.34
C ILE A 116 -7.96 49.43 33.00
N ASN A 117 -8.75 49.52 31.93
CA ASN A 117 -9.36 50.80 31.54
C ASN A 117 -10.30 51.33 32.61
N GLN A 118 -11.02 50.45 33.34
CA GLN A 118 -11.89 50.86 34.46
C GLN A 118 -11.01 51.39 35.62
N THR A 119 -9.96 50.69 36.00
CA THR A 119 -9.06 51.12 37.09
C THR A 119 -8.31 52.41 36.74
N VAL A 120 -7.88 52.59 35.49
CA VAL A 120 -7.34 53.90 35.01
C VAL A 120 -8.38 55.00 35.11
N SER A 121 -9.65 54.72 34.77
CA SER A 121 -10.77 55.69 34.94
C SER A 121 -10.96 56.06 36.41
N ASP A 122 -10.88 55.09 37.31
CA ASP A 122 -10.97 55.31 38.76
C ASP A 122 -9.77 56.11 39.28
N GLY A 123 -8.56 55.90 38.76
CA GLY A 123 -7.37 56.71 38.99
C GLY A 123 -7.55 58.18 38.59
N ARG A 124 -8.12 58.41 37.39
CA ARG A 124 -8.45 59.76 36.92
C ARG A 124 -9.51 60.41 37.80
N ALA A 125 -10.52 59.64 38.27
CA ALA A 125 -11.52 60.12 39.20
C ALA A 125 -10.89 60.52 40.56
N LEU A 126 -9.87 59.76 41.03
CA LEU A 126 -9.11 60.06 42.24
C LEU A 126 -8.32 61.38 42.07
N LEU A 127 -7.65 61.62 40.93
CA LEU A 127 -6.96 62.89 40.63
C LEU A 127 -7.95 64.07 40.62
N ASN A 128 -9.08 63.90 39.96
CA ASN A 128 -10.14 64.94 39.90
C ASN A 128 -10.74 65.22 41.27
N LEU A 129 -10.84 64.22 42.16
CA LEU A 129 -11.29 64.41 43.54
C LEU A 129 -10.32 65.33 44.30
N MET A 130 -9.02 65.28 44.11
CA MET A 130 -8.00 66.11 44.72
C MET A 130 -8.12 67.60 44.31
N ASP A 131 -8.73 67.88 43.13
CA ASP A 131 -9.01 69.26 42.70
C ASP A 131 -10.20 69.86 43.40
N SER A 132 -10.95 69.06 44.14
CA SER A 132 -12.14 69.55 44.87
C SER A 132 -11.71 70.17 46.21
N PRO A 133 -12.27 71.37 46.60
CA PRO A 133 -11.87 72.00 47.84
C PRO A 133 -12.38 71.20 49.07
N GLY A 134 -11.54 70.99 50.06
CA GLY A 134 -11.91 70.41 51.33
C GLY A 134 -12.15 68.91 51.38
N VAL A 135 -11.46 68.16 50.50
CA VAL A 135 -11.52 66.68 50.46
C VAL A 135 -10.95 66.11 51.75
N ALA A 136 -11.73 65.26 52.37
CA ALA A 136 -11.29 64.58 53.60
C ALA A 136 -10.15 63.54 53.29
N THR A 137 -9.11 63.55 54.08
CA THR A 137 -7.97 62.64 53.97
C THR A 137 -8.37 61.17 54.01
N ASP A 138 -9.36 60.82 54.86
CA ASP A 138 -9.89 59.47 54.98
C ASP A 138 -10.52 58.95 53.68
N LEU A 139 -11.26 59.85 52.97
CA LEU A 139 -11.86 59.49 51.69
C LEU A 139 -10.80 59.25 50.63
N LEU A 140 -9.74 60.07 50.57
CA LEU A 140 -8.60 59.86 49.68
C LEU A 140 -7.88 58.54 49.96
N ALA A 141 -7.63 58.25 51.23
CA ALA A 141 -7.00 56.99 51.64
C ALA A 141 -7.87 55.77 51.31
N GLU A 142 -9.19 55.88 51.40
CA GLU A 142 -10.13 54.82 51.02
C GLU A 142 -10.09 54.58 49.50
N ARG A 143 -10.16 55.65 48.70
CA ARG A 143 -10.14 55.57 47.23
C ARG A 143 -8.82 55.04 46.72
N GLN A 144 -7.68 55.48 47.28
CA GLN A 144 -6.37 54.94 46.92
C GLN A 144 -6.22 53.46 47.27
N ARG A 145 -6.75 53.03 48.46
CA ARG A 145 -6.76 51.61 48.82
C ARG A 145 -7.58 50.75 47.88
N ALA A 146 -8.72 51.25 47.43
CA ALA A 146 -9.55 50.58 46.42
C ALA A 146 -8.80 50.45 45.10
N PHE A 147 -8.26 51.57 44.61
CA PHE A 147 -7.46 51.62 43.37
C PHE A 147 -6.28 50.62 43.38
N ALA A 148 -5.46 50.63 44.46
CA ALA A 148 -4.36 49.69 44.58
C ALA A 148 -4.83 48.22 44.68
N ALA A 149 -5.98 47.97 45.32
CA ALA A 149 -6.53 46.60 45.41
C ALA A 149 -7.07 46.11 44.06
N ASP A 150 -7.53 47.00 43.21
CA ASP A 150 -8.01 46.65 41.86
C ASP A 150 -6.83 46.25 40.99
N PHE A 151 -5.72 47.01 40.98
CA PHE A 151 -4.50 46.64 40.23
C PHE A 151 -3.85 45.36 40.76
N ILE A 152 -3.81 45.13 42.08
CA ILE A 152 -3.29 43.84 42.62
C ILE A 152 -4.10 42.67 42.07
N ARG A 153 -5.43 42.78 41.98
CA ARG A 153 -6.28 41.74 41.36
C ARG A 153 -6.03 41.57 39.89
N GLU A 154 -5.85 42.65 39.14
CA GLU A 154 -5.55 42.59 37.71
C GLU A 154 -4.23 41.86 37.43
N VAL A 155 -3.18 42.18 38.21
CA VAL A 155 -1.87 41.48 38.11
C VAL A 155 -2.02 39.99 38.49
N ASP A 156 -2.81 39.67 39.54
CA ASP A 156 -3.07 38.28 39.91
C ASP A 156 -3.83 37.52 38.84
N ASP A 157 -4.83 38.18 38.22
CA ASP A 157 -5.60 37.59 37.11
C ASP A 157 -4.78 37.37 35.84
N ILE A 158 -3.74 38.18 35.58
CA ILE A 158 -2.78 38.03 34.49
C ILE A 158 -1.76 36.92 34.79
N VAL A 159 -1.20 36.90 35.98
CA VAL A 159 -0.07 36.02 36.34
C VAL A 159 -0.54 34.63 36.74
N ARG A 160 -1.66 34.52 37.46
CA ARG A 160 -2.17 33.26 38.00
C ARG A 160 -2.49 32.16 37.01
N PRO A 161 -3.00 32.45 35.78
CA PRO A 161 -3.23 31.43 34.76
C PRO A 161 -1.95 30.82 34.20
N ILE A 162 -0.78 31.44 34.46
CA ILE A 162 0.51 30.97 33.96
C ILE A 162 0.98 29.80 34.85
N GLU A 163 0.86 28.58 34.36
CA GLU A 163 1.22 27.34 35.06
C GLU A 163 2.75 27.09 35.02
N ASP A 164 3.55 28.11 35.41
CA ASP A 164 5.00 27.99 35.57
C ASP A 164 5.39 28.35 37.02
N SER A 165 6.13 27.45 37.67
CA SER A 165 6.48 27.61 39.10
C SER A 165 7.36 28.85 39.36
N GLU A 166 8.23 29.20 38.42
CA GLU A 166 9.12 30.37 38.55
C GLU A 166 8.33 31.67 38.43
N VAL A 167 7.38 31.71 37.51
CA VAL A 167 6.48 32.86 37.30
C VAL A 167 5.57 33.03 38.50
N VAL A 168 5.01 31.94 39.05
CA VAL A 168 4.17 31.97 40.25
C VAL A 168 4.96 32.46 41.47
N ASP A 169 6.20 31.98 41.69
CA ASP A 169 7.05 32.43 42.80
C ASP A 169 7.37 33.92 42.69
N LYS A 170 7.70 34.42 41.47
CA LYS A 170 7.92 35.85 41.23
C LYS A 170 6.63 36.66 41.40
N GLY A 171 5.47 36.13 41.02
CA GLY A 171 4.15 36.70 41.30
C GLY A 171 3.91 36.89 42.80
N TYR A 172 4.22 35.91 43.62
CA TYR A 172 4.16 36.05 45.08
C TYR A 172 5.17 37.08 45.61
N GLN A 173 6.36 37.12 45.05
CA GLN A 173 7.36 38.12 45.41
C GLN A 173 6.84 39.54 45.13
N LEU A 174 6.30 39.79 43.92
CA LEU A 174 5.71 41.07 43.57
C LEU A 174 4.54 41.43 44.47
N THR A 175 3.59 40.50 44.65
CA THR A 175 2.38 40.76 45.48
C THR A 175 2.74 41.06 46.93
N ASN A 176 3.69 40.36 47.54
CA ASN A 176 4.13 40.62 48.90
C ASN A 176 4.87 41.97 49.05
N ALA A 177 5.77 42.29 48.06
CA ALA A 177 6.45 43.59 48.03
C ALA A 177 5.43 44.74 47.89
N TRP A 178 4.47 44.57 47.04
CA TRP A 178 3.39 45.56 46.83
C TRP A 178 2.48 45.72 48.04
N GLN A 179 2.11 44.62 48.69
CA GLN A 179 1.36 44.70 49.95
C GLN A 179 2.17 45.40 51.04
N ALA A 180 3.48 45.17 51.15
CA ALA A 180 4.33 45.88 52.09
C ALA A 180 4.42 47.40 51.77
N GLN A 181 4.57 47.77 50.51
CA GLN A 181 4.52 49.16 50.04
C GLN A 181 3.18 49.81 50.38
N ARG A 182 2.08 49.09 50.26
CA ARG A 182 0.74 49.59 50.68
C ARG A 182 0.66 49.84 52.17
N ARG A 183 1.32 49.02 53.05
CA ARG A 183 1.42 49.29 54.49
C ARG A 183 2.19 50.58 54.75
N LEU A 184 3.21 50.88 53.97
CA LEU A 184 3.92 52.14 54.02
C LEU A 184 3.02 53.33 53.71
N PHE A 185 2.17 53.24 52.69
CA PHE A 185 1.18 54.24 52.38
C PHE A 185 0.18 54.43 53.52
N GLU A 186 -0.31 53.35 54.18
CA GLU A 186 -1.19 53.43 55.34
C GLU A 186 -0.51 54.15 56.52
N GLN A 187 0.81 53.94 56.72
CA GLN A 187 1.59 54.69 57.72
C GLN A 187 1.64 56.19 57.37
N ALA A 188 1.91 56.49 56.08
CA ALA A 188 1.96 57.90 55.63
C ALA A 188 0.65 58.64 55.92
N MET A 189 -0.48 58.02 55.56
CA MET A 189 -1.82 58.60 55.78
C MET A 189 -2.16 58.70 57.29
N GLY A 190 -1.78 57.67 58.04
CA GLY A 190 -1.93 57.72 59.49
C GLY A 190 -1.12 58.84 60.13
N LEU A 191 0.10 59.11 59.67
CA LEU A 191 0.92 60.23 60.15
C LEU A 191 0.35 61.59 59.76
N VAL A 192 -0.33 61.74 58.64
CA VAL A 192 -1.09 62.98 58.31
C VAL A 192 -2.19 63.19 59.32
N ILE A 193 -2.96 62.16 59.67
CA ILE A 193 -4.00 62.25 60.70
C ILE A 193 -3.40 62.61 62.08
N VAL A 194 -2.30 61.96 62.47
CA VAL A 194 -1.60 62.25 63.70
C VAL A 194 -1.15 63.75 63.74
N LYS A 195 -0.55 64.22 62.66
CA LYS A 195 -0.13 65.61 62.49
C LYS A 195 -1.31 66.57 62.64
N ASP A 196 -2.43 66.31 61.98
CA ASP A 196 -3.59 67.15 61.98
C ASP A 196 -4.28 67.21 63.37
N VAL A 197 -4.39 66.08 64.06
CA VAL A 197 -4.85 66.00 65.45
C VAL A 197 -3.91 66.78 66.40
N TYR A 198 -2.58 66.62 66.20
CA TYR A 198 -1.58 67.32 67.03
C TYR A 198 -1.58 68.83 66.79
N ALA A 199 -1.81 69.27 65.54
CA ALA A 199 -1.84 70.68 65.19
C ALA A 199 -3.19 71.38 65.64
N GLY A 200 -4.19 70.57 66.01
CA GLY A 200 -5.48 71.04 66.45
C GLY A 200 -5.46 71.80 67.82
N PRO A 201 -6.56 72.48 68.20
CA PRO A 201 -6.59 73.31 69.44
C PRO A 201 -6.27 72.51 70.67
N ASP A 202 -6.65 71.23 70.76
CA ASP A 202 -6.46 70.33 71.92
C ASP A 202 -5.30 69.38 71.72
N GLY A 203 -4.46 69.53 70.70
CA GLY A 203 -3.47 68.57 70.31
C GLY A 203 -2.40 68.29 71.33
N ARG A 204 -1.94 69.30 72.08
CA ARG A 204 -0.98 69.16 73.21
C ARG A 204 -1.58 68.40 74.36
N GLU A 205 -2.89 68.64 74.67
CA GLU A 205 -3.58 67.90 75.73
C GLU A 205 -3.74 66.44 75.35
N LYS A 206 -4.15 66.14 74.18
CA LYS A 206 -4.24 64.79 73.64
C LYS A 206 -2.89 64.07 73.58
N ALA A 207 -1.81 64.79 73.32
CA ALA A 207 -0.46 64.22 73.39
C ALA A 207 -0.10 63.86 74.86
N ARG A 208 -0.47 64.72 75.84
CA ARG A 208 -0.23 64.50 77.29
C ARG A 208 -1.09 63.36 77.80
N THR A 209 -2.31 63.17 77.38
CA THR A 209 -3.22 62.09 77.78
C THR A 209 -3.01 60.78 77.08
N GLY A 210 -2.23 60.76 76.02
CA GLY A 210 -2.02 59.59 75.17
C GLY A 210 -3.11 59.34 74.17
N ASP A 211 -3.98 60.36 73.92
CA ASP A 211 -5.15 60.27 73.00
C ASP A 211 -4.80 60.58 71.55
N ILE A 212 -3.53 60.64 71.17
CA ILE A 212 -3.11 60.78 69.76
C ILE A 212 -3.26 59.43 69.05
N PRO A 213 -3.95 59.35 67.91
CA PRO A 213 -4.31 58.09 67.26
C PRO A 213 -3.13 57.48 66.46
N THR A 214 -2.08 57.03 67.17
CA THR A 214 -0.90 56.38 66.58
C THR A 214 -1.06 54.88 66.33
N SER A 215 -2.06 54.27 66.89
CA SER A 215 -2.28 52.81 66.86
C SER A 215 -2.38 52.29 65.43
N ALA A 216 -3.00 53.05 64.50
CA ALA A 216 -3.10 52.65 63.08
C ALA A 216 -1.70 52.64 62.40
N VAL A 217 -0.84 53.65 62.71
CA VAL A 217 0.52 53.73 62.12
C VAL A 217 1.39 52.58 62.64
N VAL A 218 1.35 52.30 63.95
CA VAL A 218 2.10 51.22 64.58
C VAL A 218 1.61 49.85 64.05
N ALA A 219 0.31 49.66 63.91
CA ALA A 219 -0.26 48.43 63.35
C ALA A 219 0.19 48.22 61.86
N ALA A 220 0.18 49.27 61.06
CA ALA A 220 0.64 49.23 59.67
C ALA A 220 2.15 48.93 59.61
N ALA A 221 2.99 49.50 60.49
CA ALA A 221 4.42 49.21 60.56
C ALA A 221 4.70 47.75 60.99
N GLY A 222 3.91 47.21 61.92
CA GLY A 222 4.01 45.80 62.31
C GLY A 222 3.61 44.85 61.18
N ALA A 223 2.56 45.23 60.41
CA ALA A 223 2.17 44.47 59.21
C ALA A 223 3.22 44.54 58.11
N GLU A 224 3.85 45.71 57.89
CA GLU A 224 4.98 45.89 56.97
C GLU A 224 6.14 44.98 57.34
N SER A 225 6.57 44.95 58.61
CA SER A 225 7.64 44.08 59.13
C SER A 225 7.34 42.61 58.89
N SER A 226 6.08 42.18 59.11
CA SER A 226 5.68 40.79 58.89
C SER A 226 5.76 40.40 57.38
N LEU A 227 5.46 41.34 56.47
CA LEU A 227 5.59 41.11 55.04
C LEU A 227 7.07 41.08 54.60
N LEU A 228 7.94 41.86 55.22
CA LEU A 228 9.37 41.77 54.96
C LEU A 228 9.94 40.41 55.35
N ASP A 229 9.45 39.78 56.44
CA ASP A 229 9.85 38.43 56.82
C ASP A 229 9.40 37.37 55.81
N VAL A 230 8.28 37.64 55.10
CA VAL A 230 7.87 36.79 53.97
C VAL A 230 8.77 37.01 52.75
N LEU A 231 9.09 38.28 52.45
CA LEU A 231 9.97 38.67 51.34
C LEU A 231 11.38 38.10 51.49
N ASP A 232 11.91 37.96 52.69
CA ASP A 232 13.23 37.30 52.95
C ASP A 232 13.34 35.90 52.35
N ARG A 233 12.22 35.23 52.02
CA ARG A 233 12.22 33.91 51.39
C ARG A 233 12.51 33.96 49.89
N TYR A 234 12.26 35.10 49.27
CA TYR A 234 12.39 35.30 47.82
C TYR A 234 13.69 36.04 47.45
N TYR A 235 14.33 36.67 48.40
CA TYR A 235 15.58 37.40 48.18
C TYR A 235 16.80 36.67 48.83
N PRO A 236 18.01 36.95 48.37
CA PRO A 236 19.23 36.44 48.98
C PRO A 236 19.31 36.85 50.47
N LYS A 237 19.81 35.95 51.31
CA LYS A 237 20.02 36.30 52.71
C LYS A 237 20.93 37.50 52.86
N GLY A 238 20.47 38.54 53.63
CA GLY A 238 21.22 39.78 53.80
C GLY A 238 21.10 40.74 52.64
N ASP A 239 19.99 40.68 51.86
CA ASP A 239 19.72 41.71 50.84
C ASP A 239 19.70 43.08 51.49
N ALA A 240 20.56 43.99 51.00
CA ALA A 240 20.75 45.32 51.55
C ALA A 240 19.48 46.17 51.52
N ARG A 241 18.60 45.95 50.58
CA ARG A 241 17.31 46.66 50.45
C ARG A 241 16.33 46.25 51.57
N LEU A 242 16.20 44.94 51.80
CA LEU A 242 15.37 44.44 52.90
C LEU A 242 15.90 44.84 54.26
N GLU A 243 17.24 44.83 54.46
CA GLU A 243 17.86 45.36 55.68
C GLU A 243 17.60 46.89 55.84
N THR A 244 17.68 47.66 54.77
CA THR A 244 17.37 49.10 54.77
C THR A 244 15.91 49.34 55.18
N LEU A 245 14.97 48.56 54.64
CA LEU A 245 13.54 48.66 55.00
C LEU A 245 13.31 48.32 56.49
N ARG A 246 13.93 47.26 56.98
CA ARG A 246 13.85 46.90 58.40
C ARG A 246 14.40 48.00 59.32
N ASN A 247 15.55 48.55 58.97
CA ASN A 247 16.12 49.66 59.71
C ASN A 247 15.18 50.86 59.67
N ASN A 248 14.66 51.21 58.52
CA ASN A 248 13.70 52.30 58.38
C ASN A 248 12.44 52.10 59.22
N ILE A 249 11.89 50.87 59.30
CA ILE A 249 10.72 50.55 60.15
C ILE A 249 11.09 50.74 61.64
N ASN A 250 12.24 50.21 62.04
CA ASN A 250 12.69 50.32 63.47
C ASN A 250 12.93 51.78 63.82
N ASP A 251 13.58 52.56 62.98
CA ASP A 251 13.83 53.97 63.19
C ASP A 251 12.50 54.77 63.24
N ARG A 252 11.52 54.46 62.33
CA ARG A 252 10.20 55.09 62.38
C ARG A 252 9.47 54.81 63.70
N ASN A 253 9.49 53.56 64.19
CA ASN A 253 8.84 53.21 65.42
C ASN A 253 9.52 53.94 66.62
N ALA A 254 10.85 53.97 66.62
CA ALA A 254 11.58 54.71 67.67
C ALA A 254 11.29 56.23 67.61
N LEU A 255 11.23 56.81 66.42
CA LEU A 255 10.87 58.22 66.25
C LEU A 255 9.45 58.53 66.68
N ILE A 256 8.46 57.64 66.45
CA ILE A 256 7.09 57.78 66.93
C ILE A 256 7.06 57.75 68.45
N ASP A 257 7.70 56.78 69.11
CA ASP A 257 7.72 56.65 70.57
C ASP A 257 8.41 57.82 71.23
N GLN A 258 9.59 58.24 70.74
CA GLN A 258 10.28 59.42 71.20
C GLN A 258 9.50 60.71 70.98
N GLY A 259 8.94 60.86 69.78
CA GLY A 259 8.13 62.03 69.37
C GLY A 259 6.89 62.20 70.27
N LEU A 260 6.20 61.11 70.60
CA LEU A 260 5.03 61.13 71.47
C LEU A 260 5.48 61.51 72.90
N ALA A 261 6.60 60.97 73.39
CA ALA A 261 7.14 61.34 74.70
C ALA A 261 7.56 62.80 74.73
N ASP A 262 8.17 63.36 73.70
CA ASP A 262 8.54 64.76 73.54
C ASP A 262 7.31 65.66 73.42
N ALA A 263 6.32 65.28 72.58
CA ALA A 263 5.06 66.01 72.48
C ALA A 263 4.30 66.15 73.80
N ALA A 264 4.28 65.08 74.56
CA ALA A 264 3.74 65.10 75.95
C ALA A 264 4.43 66.11 76.87
N ARG A 265 5.73 66.38 76.61
CA ARG A 265 6.50 67.39 77.31
C ARG A 265 6.46 68.80 76.69
N GLY A 266 5.67 68.99 75.65
CA GLY A 266 5.53 70.24 74.94
C GLY A 266 6.46 70.41 73.75
N GLY A 267 7.18 69.35 73.38
CA GLY A 267 8.05 69.31 72.22
C GLY A 267 7.22 69.14 70.93
N MET A 268 7.92 69.00 69.82
CA MET A 268 7.28 68.81 68.46
C MET A 268 7.43 67.34 68.04
N LEU A 269 6.44 66.83 67.34
CA LEU A 269 6.50 65.54 66.69
C LEU A 269 7.57 65.60 65.53
N PRO A 270 8.44 64.58 65.37
CA PRO A 270 9.49 64.58 64.35
C PRO A 270 8.96 64.24 62.95
N ILE A 271 7.92 64.99 62.49
CA ILE A 271 7.18 64.71 61.24
C ILE A 271 8.11 64.70 60.01
N LEU A 272 9.10 65.60 59.94
CA LEU A 272 10.04 65.66 58.79
C LEU A 272 10.94 64.42 58.70
N GLN A 273 11.41 63.89 59.87
CA GLN A 273 12.24 62.67 59.91
C GLN A 273 11.41 61.43 59.60
N LEU A 274 10.18 61.33 60.10
CA LEU A 274 9.27 60.27 59.78
C LEU A 274 8.95 60.22 58.27
N ARG A 275 8.69 61.44 57.70
CA ARG A 275 8.44 61.57 56.26
C ARG A 275 9.65 61.14 55.42
N SER A 276 10.87 61.58 55.78
CA SER A 276 12.09 61.21 55.03
C SER A 276 12.32 59.69 55.05
N SER A 277 12.05 59.02 56.19
CA SER A 277 12.10 57.56 56.30
C SER A 277 11.06 56.87 55.42
N LEU A 278 9.82 57.42 55.38
CA LEU A 278 8.76 56.87 54.50
C LEU A 278 9.15 57.00 53.01
N ILE A 279 9.70 58.15 52.59
CA ILE A 279 10.18 58.38 51.22
C ILE A 279 11.28 57.42 50.89
N ALA A 280 12.30 57.28 51.76
CA ALA A 280 13.40 56.32 51.54
C ALA A 280 12.91 54.89 51.43
N SER A 281 11.93 54.44 52.25
CA SER A 281 11.32 53.13 52.13
C SER A 281 10.50 52.96 50.87
N ARG A 282 9.76 53.98 50.44
CA ARG A 282 8.99 53.99 49.19
C ARG A 282 9.90 53.74 47.98
N ASP A 283 11.05 54.43 47.93
CA ASP A 283 11.99 54.31 46.81
C ASP A 283 12.54 52.86 46.71
N VAL A 284 12.83 52.25 47.85
CA VAL A 284 13.28 50.83 47.89
C VAL A 284 12.16 49.88 47.47
N TYR A 285 10.91 50.09 47.94
CA TYR A 285 9.78 49.26 47.49
C TYR A 285 9.51 49.39 46.00
N GLN A 286 9.60 50.63 45.47
CA GLN A 286 9.42 50.86 44.05
C GLN A 286 10.50 50.12 43.22
N GLU A 287 11.76 50.08 43.67
CA GLU A 287 12.80 49.27 43.06
C GLU A 287 12.43 47.78 43.12
N LEU A 288 12.07 47.22 44.29
CA LEU A 288 11.69 45.83 44.46
C LEU A 288 10.48 45.41 43.63
N THR A 289 9.44 46.24 43.58
CA THR A 289 8.21 45.93 42.79
C THR A 289 8.47 46.03 41.31
N SER A 290 9.23 47.04 40.85
CA SER A 290 9.60 47.19 39.42
C SER A 290 10.52 46.04 38.97
N GLU A 291 11.51 45.67 39.78
CA GLU A 291 12.37 44.50 39.48
C GLU A 291 11.53 43.22 39.37
N ALA A 292 10.68 42.94 40.34
CA ALA A 292 9.82 41.76 40.33
C ALA A 292 8.89 41.72 39.14
N ALA A 293 8.28 42.85 38.77
CA ALA A 293 7.38 42.97 37.61
C ALA A 293 8.13 42.73 36.30
N ASN A 294 9.32 43.36 36.13
CA ASN A 294 10.18 43.15 34.98
C ASN A 294 10.70 41.70 34.86
N ASP A 295 11.03 41.12 36.02
CA ASP A 295 11.48 39.72 36.08
C ASP A 295 10.36 38.76 35.67
N ILE A 296 9.11 39.00 36.07
CA ILE A 296 7.97 38.21 35.63
C ILE A 296 7.82 38.33 34.12
N ALA A 297 7.78 39.57 33.58
CA ALA A 297 7.63 39.83 32.17
C ALA A 297 8.75 39.14 31.33
N SER A 298 10.02 39.31 31.77
CA SER A 298 11.16 38.70 31.09
C SER A 298 11.13 37.17 31.13
N THR A 299 10.77 36.58 32.30
CA THR A 299 10.67 35.13 32.46
C THR A 299 9.60 34.55 31.53
N VAL A 300 8.42 35.15 31.47
CA VAL A 300 7.34 34.71 30.60
C VAL A 300 7.74 34.83 29.13
N GLN A 301 8.38 35.94 28.71
CA GLN A 301 8.87 36.11 27.35
C GLN A 301 9.93 35.04 26.96
N VAL A 302 10.86 34.74 27.87
CA VAL A 302 11.86 33.68 27.65
C VAL A 302 11.16 32.32 27.49
N ARG A 303 10.22 32.01 28.39
CA ARG A 303 9.43 30.77 28.29
C ARG A 303 8.62 30.66 27.01
N ALA A 304 7.99 31.75 26.56
CA ALA A 304 7.27 31.79 25.28
C ALA A 304 8.23 31.49 24.09
N ALA A 305 9.42 32.08 24.10
CA ALA A 305 10.41 31.84 23.06
C ALA A 305 10.95 30.38 23.11
N GLU A 306 11.21 29.85 24.30
CA GLU A 306 11.66 28.47 24.49
C GLU A 306 10.61 27.46 24.03
N THR A 307 9.36 27.60 24.49
CA THR A 307 8.27 26.68 24.10
C THR A 307 7.95 26.74 22.62
N ARG A 308 7.98 27.93 21.99
CA ARG A 308 7.83 28.08 20.55
C ARG A 308 8.95 27.38 19.78
N SER A 309 10.20 27.54 20.22
CA SER A 309 11.35 26.89 19.58
C SER A 309 11.31 25.36 19.76
N ALA A 310 10.90 24.89 20.95
CA ALA A 310 10.70 23.46 21.23
C ALA A 310 9.58 22.87 20.36
N ALA A 311 8.42 23.55 20.25
CA ALA A 311 7.31 23.11 19.39
C ALA A 311 7.72 23.00 17.93
N LEU A 312 8.47 23.97 17.40
CA LEU A 312 8.99 23.94 16.02
C LEU A 312 9.97 22.78 15.82
N ARG A 313 10.92 22.59 16.75
CA ARG A 313 11.90 21.52 16.71
C ARG A 313 11.23 20.15 16.76
N ASP A 314 10.32 19.95 17.71
CA ASP A 314 9.62 18.67 17.89
C ASP A 314 8.70 18.37 16.71
N THR A 315 8.04 19.37 16.16
CA THR A 315 7.28 19.25 14.90
C THR A 315 8.17 18.82 13.74
N ALA A 316 9.35 19.43 13.59
CA ALA A 316 10.31 19.08 12.54
C ALA A 316 10.82 17.63 12.72
N ILE A 317 11.12 17.22 13.95
CA ILE A 317 11.55 15.85 14.28
C ILE A 317 10.45 14.84 13.94
N VAL A 318 9.21 15.10 14.37
CA VAL A 318 8.06 14.22 14.08
C VAL A 318 7.83 14.13 12.58
N LEU A 319 7.83 15.24 11.86
CA LEU A 319 7.65 15.26 10.41
C LEU A 319 8.78 14.53 9.69
N GLY A 320 10.03 14.76 10.12
CA GLY A 320 11.22 14.09 9.58
C GLY A 320 11.19 12.58 9.80
N THR A 321 10.81 12.13 10.99
CA THR A 321 10.69 10.70 11.31
C THR A 321 9.57 10.02 10.54
N LEU A 322 8.42 10.68 10.37
CA LEU A 322 7.31 10.18 9.54
C LEU A 322 7.71 10.09 8.07
N LEU A 323 8.40 11.11 7.55
CA LEU A 323 8.91 11.10 6.17
C LEU A 323 9.93 9.97 5.97
N ALA A 324 10.88 9.82 6.90
CA ALA A 324 11.87 8.73 6.86
C ALA A 324 11.19 7.34 6.92
N ALA A 325 10.19 7.17 7.78
CA ALA A 325 9.41 5.94 7.87
C ALA A 325 8.65 5.66 6.57
N LEU A 326 8.05 6.68 5.95
CA LEU A 326 7.36 6.55 4.66
C LEU A 326 8.33 6.16 3.54
N VAL A 327 9.49 6.82 3.46
CA VAL A 327 10.53 6.49 2.47
C VAL A 327 11.00 5.05 2.66
N LEU A 328 11.29 4.66 3.90
CA LEU A 328 11.71 3.29 4.21
C LEU A 328 10.62 2.27 3.83
N ALA A 329 9.36 2.56 4.15
CA ALA A 329 8.23 1.71 3.76
C ALA A 329 8.11 1.55 2.24
N LEU A 330 8.30 2.63 1.48
CA LEU A 330 8.31 2.60 0.02
C LEU A 330 9.48 1.79 -0.54
N LEU A 331 10.69 1.95 0.04
CA LEU A 331 11.88 1.21 -0.36
C LEU A 331 11.70 -0.29 -0.11
N VAL A 332 11.24 -0.68 1.09
CA VAL A 332 10.96 -2.08 1.44
C VAL A 332 9.86 -2.65 0.54
N SER A 333 8.78 -1.91 0.33
CA SER A 333 7.69 -2.33 -0.57
C SER A 333 8.20 -2.57 -1.99
N ARG A 334 9.03 -1.67 -2.53
CA ARG A 334 9.62 -1.79 -3.86
C ARG A 334 10.62 -2.95 -3.94
N SER A 335 11.42 -3.15 -2.91
CA SER A 335 12.41 -4.24 -2.80
C SER A 335 11.75 -5.62 -2.80
N LEU A 336 10.62 -5.79 -2.13
CA LEU A 336 9.93 -7.07 -2.02
C LEU A 336 8.96 -7.33 -3.19
N ILE A 337 8.12 -6.35 -3.53
CA ILE A 337 7.05 -6.56 -4.53
C ILE A 337 7.61 -6.74 -5.94
N GLY A 338 8.67 -6.01 -6.29
CA GLY A 338 9.29 -6.05 -7.61
C GLY A 338 9.80 -7.44 -7.98
N PRO A 339 10.76 -8.02 -7.23
CA PRO A 339 11.30 -9.36 -7.48
C PRO A 339 10.25 -10.47 -7.45
N ILE A 340 9.33 -10.45 -6.48
CA ILE A 340 8.25 -11.46 -6.39
C ILE A 340 7.35 -11.43 -7.62
N ARG A 341 7.02 -10.24 -8.15
CA ARG A 341 6.24 -10.14 -9.39
C ARG A 341 6.99 -10.68 -10.59
N ARG A 342 8.30 -10.38 -10.70
CA ARG A 342 9.15 -10.90 -11.78
C ARG A 342 9.25 -12.42 -11.70
N LEU A 343 9.49 -12.96 -10.51
CA LEU A 343 9.53 -14.40 -10.27
C LEU A 343 8.21 -15.08 -10.65
N ARG A 344 7.07 -14.55 -10.19
CA ARG A 344 5.76 -15.09 -10.56
C ARG A 344 5.54 -15.08 -12.08
N TYR A 345 5.87 -13.97 -12.72
CA TYR A 345 5.70 -13.85 -14.17
C TYR A 345 6.62 -14.80 -14.92
N GLY A 346 7.90 -14.86 -14.54
CA GLY A 346 8.89 -15.78 -15.12
C GLY A 346 8.50 -17.24 -14.96
N ALA A 347 8.11 -17.65 -13.75
CA ALA A 347 7.66 -19.02 -13.49
C ALA A 347 6.40 -19.40 -14.28
N LEU A 348 5.43 -18.49 -14.40
CA LEU A 348 4.22 -18.72 -15.21
C LEU A 348 4.51 -18.73 -16.71
N LYS A 349 5.42 -17.89 -17.21
CA LYS A 349 5.87 -17.89 -18.60
C LYS A 349 6.57 -19.21 -18.92
N ALA A 350 7.53 -19.61 -18.09
CA ALA A 350 8.24 -20.89 -18.23
C ALA A 350 7.28 -22.08 -18.27
N ALA A 351 6.35 -22.16 -17.30
CA ALA A 351 5.45 -23.32 -17.20
C ALA A 351 4.38 -23.39 -18.30
N ARG A 352 3.84 -22.24 -18.73
CA ARG A 352 2.67 -22.23 -19.65
C ARG A 352 3.03 -22.03 -21.10
N ARG A 353 4.19 -21.48 -21.40
CA ARG A 353 4.59 -21.14 -22.76
C ARG A 353 5.92 -21.76 -23.12
N ASP A 354 6.99 -21.42 -22.39
CA ASP A 354 8.35 -21.76 -22.83
C ASP A 354 8.61 -23.27 -22.77
N LEU A 355 8.17 -23.95 -21.71
CA LEU A 355 8.32 -25.41 -21.56
C LEU A 355 7.50 -26.19 -22.58
N PRO A 356 6.19 -25.93 -22.83
CA PRO A 356 5.46 -26.60 -23.90
C PRO A 356 6.02 -26.34 -25.29
N GLU A 357 6.42 -25.10 -25.61
CA GLU A 357 7.01 -24.75 -26.90
C GLU A 357 8.36 -25.48 -27.09
N ALA A 358 9.21 -25.52 -26.07
CA ALA A 358 10.48 -26.25 -26.08
C ALA A 358 10.28 -27.76 -26.24
N ILE A 359 9.30 -28.36 -25.57
CA ILE A 359 8.96 -29.78 -25.71
C ILE A 359 8.52 -30.10 -27.14
N GLU A 360 7.70 -29.24 -27.76
CA GLU A 360 7.30 -29.43 -29.17
C GLU A 360 8.49 -29.26 -30.13
N GLN A 361 9.40 -28.34 -29.86
CA GLN A 361 10.64 -28.18 -30.63
C GLN A 361 11.56 -29.44 -30.49
N ILE A 362 11.72 -29.98 -29.27
CA ILE A 362 12.46 -31.21 -29.01
C ILE A 362 11.87 -32.39 -29.80
N LYS A 363 10.53 -32.50 -29.85
CA LYS A 363 9.85 -33.55 -30.61
C LYS A 363 10.01 -33.41 -32.12
N ALA A 364 10.18 -32.20 -32.62
CA ALA A 364 10.32 -31.88 -34.06
C ALA A 364 11.78 -31.86 -34.54
N SER A 365 12.73 -31.78 -33.63
CA SER A 365 14.17 -31.67 -33.91
C SER A 365 14.82 -33.04 -34.07
N ASP A 366 15.79 -33.14 -35.00
CA ASP A 366 16.65 -34.31 -35.16
C ASP A 366 17.79 -34.34 -34.12
N ASP A 367 18.08 -33.21 -33.43
CA ASP A 367 19.02 -33.09 -32.31
C ASP A 367 18.36 -32.49 -31.06
N PRO A 368 17.92 -33.34 -30.12
CA PRO A 368 17.21 -32.90 -28.91
C PRO A 368 18.05 -32.14 -27.87
N ARG A 369 19.38 -32.05 -28.05
CA ARG A 369 20.30 -31.52 -27.03
C ARG A 369 20.58 -30.00 -27.13
N ALA A 370 20.16 -29.33 -28.17
CA ALA A 370 20.58 -27.96 -28.52
C ALA A 370 19.71 -26.84 -27.97
N LEU A 371 18.79 -27.09 -27.04
CA LEU A 371 17.87 -26.07 -26.55
C LEU A 371 18.43 -25.40 -25.29
N SER A 372 18.66 -24.08 -25.38
CA SER A 372 18.89 -23.19 -24.25
C SER A 372 17.57 -22.54 -23.84
N PHE A 373 17.40 -22.29 -22.54
CA PHE A 373 16.25 -21.54 -22.02
C PHE A 373 16.71 -20.20 -21.43
N GLU A 374 15.82 -19.24 -21.38
CA GLU A 374 16.05 -17.93 -20.77
C GLU A 374 15.76 -18.03 -19.26
N PRO A 375 16.74 -17.80 -18.36
CA PRO A 375 16.53 -17.87 -16.92
C PRO A 375 15.57 -16.78 -16.43
N VAL A 376 14.95 -17.02 -15.28
CA VAL A 376 14.09 -16.01 -14.65
C VAL A 376 14.94 -14.81 -14.22
N ALA A 377 14.63 -13.61 -14.74
CA ALA A 377 15.40 -12.38 -14.54
C ALA A 377 15.28 -11.82 -13.10
N VAL A 378 15.69 -12.61 -12.09
CA VAL A 378 15.79 -12.24 -10.68
C VAL A 378 17.20 -12.57 -10.19
N HIS A 379 18.04 -11.53 -10.08
CA HIS A 379 19.47 -11.67 -9.73
C HIS A 379 19.75 -11.32 -8.25
N SER A 380 18.79 -11.52 -7.36
CA SER A 380 18.97 -11.30 -5.94
C SER A 380 19.79 -12.44 -5.30
N SER A 381 20.62 -12.09 -4.30
CA SER A 381 21.33 -13.08 -3.46
C SER A 381 20.47 -13.58 -2.28
N GLU A 382 19.33 -12.94 -2.04
CA GLU A 382 18.39 -13.23 -0.96
C GLU A 382 17.52 -14.48 -1.28
N GLU A 383 16.60 -14.84 -0.36
CA GLU A 383 15.70 -16.00 -0.46
C GLU A 383 14.89 -16.01 -1.75
N ILE A 384 14.45 -14.80 -2.21
CA ILE A 384 13.70 -14.67 -3.47
C ILE A 384 14.56 -15.06 -4.68
N GLY A 385 15.85 -14.72 -4.65
CA GLY A 385 16.79 -15.12 -5.68
C GLY A 385 17.12 -16.61 -5.61
N GLN A 386 17.19 -17.22 -4.42
CA GLN A 386 17.32 -18.65 -4.26
C GLN A 386 16.12 -19.40 -4.84
N LEU A 387 14.91 -18.88 -4.58
CA LEU A 387 13.69 -19.44 -5.14
C LEU A 387 13.64 -19.31 -6.68
N ALA A 388 14.14 -18.21 -7.24
CA ALA A 388 14.25 -18.04 -8.69
C ALA A 388 15.18 -19.09 -9.31
N ARG A 389 16.36 -19.31 -8.71
CA ARG A 389 17.29 -20.36 -9.15
C ARG A 389 16.69 -21.76 -9.05
N ALA A 390 15.94 -22.05 -7.96
CA ALA A 390 15.25 -23.32 -7.83
C ALA A 390 14.19 -23.55 -8.94
N VAL A 391 13.49 -22.49 -9.36
CA VAL A 391 12.56 -22.56 -10.51
C VAL A 391 13.31 -22.81 -11.81
N ASP A 392 14.46 -22.15 -12.02
CA ASP A 392 15.31 -22.35 -13.19
C ASP A 392 15.87 -23.78 -13.23
N ASP A 393 16.30 -24.33 -12.08
CA ASP A 393 16.76 -25.70 -11.96
C ASP A 393 15.65 -26.71 -12.30
N ILE A 394 14.45 -26.51 -11.78
CA ILE A 394 13.28 -27.36 -12.10
C ILE A 394 12.99 -27.31 -13.61
N HIS A 395 13.03 -26.10 -14.21
CA HIS A 395 12.82 -25.93 -15.64
C HIS A 395 13.90 -26.64 -16.46
N GLY A 396 15.17 -26.46 -16.09
CA GLY A 396 16.30 -27.15 -16.71
C GLY A 396 16.18 -28.67 -16.63
N GLN A 397 15.83 -29.21 -15.47
CA GLN A 397 15.60 -30.65 -15.27
C GLN A 397 14.43 -31.16 -16.12
N ALA A 398 13.33 -30.41 -16.21
CA ALA A 398 12.18 -30.78 -17.03
C ALA A 398 12.54 -30.85 -18.52
N LEU A 399 13.33 -29.88 -19.03
CA LEU A 399 13.83 -29.89 -20.40
C LEU A 399 14.78 -31.04 -20.66
N LYS A 400 15.70 -31.32 -19.73
CA LYS A 400 16.63 -32.46 -19.81
C LYS A 400 15.88 -33.79 -19.89
N LEU A 401 14.90 -33.99 -19.01
CA LEU A 401 14.05 -35.20 -19.03
C LEU A 401 13.26 -35.33 -20.33
N ALA A 402 12.73 -34.21 -20.85
CA ALA A 402 12.03 -34.21 -22.13
C ALA A 402 12.97 -34.58 -23.30
N GLY A 403 14.20 -34.07 -23.27
CA GLY A 403 15.26 -34.43 -24.24
C GLY A 403 15.64 -35.91 -24.19
N GLU A 404 15.90 -36.45 -22.99
CA GLU A 404 16.17 -37.85 -22.76
C GLU A 404 15.03 -38.76 -23.25
N GLN A 405 13.78 -38.38 -22.96
CA GLN A 405 12.60 -39.10 -23.42
C GLN A 405 12.47 -39.07 -24.94
N ALA A 406 12.76 -37.95 -25.59
CA ALA A 406 12.75 -37.85 -27.06
C ALA A 406 13.86 -38.72 -27.67
N GLN A 407 15.05 -38.69 -27.11
CA GLN A 407 16.16 -39.52 -27.55
C GLN A 407 15.85 -41.02 -27.40
N LEU A 408 15.26 -41.42 -26.27
CA LEU A 408 14.86 -42.82 -26.04
C LEU A 408 13.83 -43.26 -27.10
N ARG A 409 12.86 -42.39 -27.46
CA ARG A 409 11.92 -42.70 -28.57
C ARG A 409 12.60 -42.89 -29.90
N LEU A 410 13.61 -42.08 -30.23
CA LEU A 410 14.38 -42.24 -31.47
C LEU A 410 15.13 -43.55 -31.47
N GLN A 411 15.80 -43.94 -30.35
CA GLN A 411 16.50 -45.21 -30.23
C GLN A 411 15.56 -46.40 -30.35
N ILE A 412 14.38 -46.37 -29.74
CA ILE A 412 13.35 -47.40 -29.86
C ILE A 412 12.91 -47.54 -31.34
N ASN A 413 12.67 -46.43 -32.04
CA ASN A 413 12.27 -46.47 -33.44
C ASN A 413 13.38 -47.08 -34.32
N ASP A 414 14.65 -46.72 -34.11
CA ASP A 414 15.78 -47.26 -34.85
C ASP A 414 15.95 -48.79 -34.61
N MET A 415 15.78 -49.21 -33.34
CA MET A 415 15.78 -50.62 -32.98
C MET A 415 14.66 -51.40 -33.67
N PHE A 416 13.44 -50.83 -33.70
CA PHE A 416 12.30 -51.44 -34.43
C PHE A 416 12.57 -51.50 -35.93
N GLU A 417 13.17 -50.47 -36.52
CA GLU A 417 13.51 -50.45 -37.94
C GLU A 417 14.51 -51.57 -38.26
N THR A 418 15.57 -51.68 -37.45
CA THR A 418 16.62 -52.69 -37.65
C THR A 418 16.05 -54.11 -37.50
N LEU A 419 15.22 -54.35 -36.46
CA LEU A 419 14.59 -55.62 -36.21
C LEU A 419 13.62 -56.02 -37.34
N ALA A 420 12.80 -55.07 -37.79
CA ALA A 420 11.84 -55.30 -38.86
C ALA A 420 12.54 -55.59 -40.19
N ARG A 421 13.64 -54.91 -40.53
CA ARG A 421 14.44 -55.18 -41.73
C ARG A 421 15.07 -56.59 -41.69
N ARG A 422 15.61 -57.00 -40.55
CA ARG A 422 16.14 -58.34 -40.36
C ARG A 422 15.04 -59.40 -40.53
N SER A 423 13.91 -59.20 -39.83
CA SER A 423 12.78 -60.14 -39.91
C SER A 423 12.27 -60.25 -41.35
N LYS A 424 12.17 -59.14 -42.10
CA LYS A 424 11.77 -59.17 -43.49
C LYS A 424 12.75 -59.96 -44.34
N SER A 425 14.06 -59.76 -44.21
CA SER A 425 15.07 -60.45 -44.97
C SER A 425 15.02 -61.96 -44.73
N LEU A 426 14.82 -62.38 -43.49
CA LEU A 426 14.70 -63.80 -43.15
C LEU A 426 13.45 -64.43 -43.73
N VAL A 427 12.30 -63.72 -43.71
CA VAL A 427 11.05 -64.21 -44.28
C VAL A 427 11.13 -64.27 -45.83
N ASP A 428 11.78 -63.27 -46.48
CA ASP A 428 11.99 -63.27 -47.91
C ASP A 428 12.86 -64.48 -48.35
N GLN A 429 13.90 -64.84 -47.55
CA GLN A 429 14.67 -66.07 -47.79
C GLN A 429 13.87 -67.36 -47.58
N GLN A 430 12.98 -67.40 -46.55
CA GLN A 430 12.08 -68.52 -46.30
C GLN A 430 11.11 -68.73 -47.48
N LEU A 431 10.51 -67.64 -47.99
CA LEU A 431 9.59 -67.66 -49.13
C LEU A 431 10.31 -68.23 -50.36
N GLY A 432 11.52 -67.77 -50.66
CA GLY A 432 12.32 -68.33 -51.78
C GLY A 432 12.66 -69.83 -51.65
N LEU A 433 12.86 -70.30 -50.41
CA LEU A 433 13.04 -71.72 -50.15
C LEU A 433 11.76 -72.55 -50.34
N ILE A 434 10.64 -71.99 -49.86
CA ILE A 434 9.31 -72.61 -50.01
C ILE A 434 8.94 -72.69 -51.47
N GLU A 435 9.14 -71.62 -52.26
CA GLU A 435 8.85 -71.54 -53.68
C GLU A 435 9.65 -72.58 -54.46
N ASN A 436 10.96 -72.77 -54.09
CA ASN A 436 11.79 -73.83 -54.69
C ASN A 436 11.30 -75.22 -54.32
N LEU A 437 10.89 -75.47 -53.08
CA LEU A 437 10.31 -76.71 -52.62
C LEU A 437 8.96 -77.03 -53.23
N GLU A 438 8.09 -76.01 -53.45
CA GLU A 438 6.81 -76.15 -54.12
C GLU A 438 7.00 -76.57 -55.60
N PHE A 439 8.05 -76.06 -56.25
CA PHE A 439 8.35 -76.41 -57.63
C PHE A 439 8.82 -77.87 -57.79
N GLU A 440 9.50 -78.41 -56.80
CA GLU A 440 10.09 -79.80 -56.84
C GLU A 440 9.10 -80.83 -56.28
N GLU A 441 8.08 -80.46 -55.53
CA GLU A 441 7.19 -81.37 -54.80
C GLU A 441 6.05 -81.94 -55.67
N LYS A 442 5.95 -83.27 -55.71
CA LYS A 442 4.94 -84.00 -56.47
C LYS A 442 3.84 -84.62 -55.64
N ASP A 443 4.00 -84.70 -54.30
CA ASP A 443 3.01 -85.24 -53.41
C ASP A 443 1.92 -84.17 -53.06
N PRO A 444 0.66 -84.40 -53.40
CA PRO A 444 -0.43 -83.39 -53.15
C PRO A 444 -0.57 -83.02 -51.68
N LYS A 445 -0.33 -83.88 -50.72
CA LYS A 445 -0.41 -83.62 -49.27
C LYS A 445 0.73 -82.75 -48.80
N ARG A 446 1.95 -82.94 -49.29
CA ARG A 446 3.10 -82.09 -48.98
C ARG A 446 2.99 -80.73 -49.64
N LEU A 447 2.52 -80.72 -50.86
CA LEU A 447 2.22 -79.43 -51.58
C LEU A 447 1.21 -78.60 -50.85
N GLU A 448 0.13 -79.20 -50.29
CA GLU A 448 -0.84 -78.46 -49.44
C GLU A 448 -0.17 -77.94 -48.16
N SER A 449 0.77 -78.64 -47.58
CA SER A 449 1.51 -78.18 -46.42
C SER A 449 2.49 -77.05 -46.76
N LEU A 450 3.11 -77.06 -47.94
CA LEU A 450 3.97 -75.97 -48.47
C LEU A 450 3.13 -74.73 -48.73
N PHE A 451 1.96 -74.82 -49.34
CA PHE A 451 1.07 -73.67 -49.52
C PHE A 451 0.65 -73.08 -48.15
N ARG A 452 0.43 -73.93 -47.14
CA ARG A 452 0.17 -73.40 -45.80
C ARG A 452 1.35 -72.67 -45.20
N LEU A 453 2.56 -73.16 -45.42
CA LEU A 453 3.81 -72.49 -45.00
C LEU A 453 4.02 -71.19 -45.77
N ASP A 454 3.78 -71.15 -47.08
CA ASP A 454 3.82 -69.95 -47.88
C ASP A 454 2.88 -68.90 -47.34
N HIS A 455 1.63 -69.25 -47.10
CA HIS A 455 0.68 -68.37 -46.46
C HIS A 455 1.12 -67.83 -45.10
N LEU A 456 1.76 -68.64 -44.24
CA LEU A 456 2.29 -68.24 -42.94
C LEU A 456 3.47 -67.29 -43.12
N ALA A 457 4.38 -67.55 -44.03
CA ALA A 457 5.52 -66.70 -44.34
C ALA A 457 5.08 -65.38 -44.95
N ALA A 458 4.11 -65.36 -45.87
CA ALA A 458 3.53 -64.15 -46.39
C ALA A 458 2.84 -63.28 -45.30
N ARG A 459 2.23 -63.93 -44.31
CA ARG A 459 1.67 -63.23 -43.14
C ARG A 459 2.76 -62.64 -42.24
N MET A 460 3.89 -63.36 -42.03
CA MET A 460 5.06 -62.86 -41.29
C MET A 460 5.71 -61.68 -42.01
N ARG A 461 5.84 -61.71 -43.34
CA ARG A 461 6.32 -60.58 -44.17
C ARG A 461 5.46 -59.33 -43.96
N ARG A 462 4.13 -59.49 -44.02
CA ARG A 462 3.20 -58.38 -43.75
C ARG A 462 3.33 -57.81 -42.36
N ASN A 463 3.55 -58.67 -41.35
CA ASN A 463 3.81 -58.19 -39.96
C ASN A 463 5.11 -57.40 -39.87
N GLY A 464 6.20 -57.83 -40.54
CA GLY A 464 7.44 -57.09 -40.63
C GLY A 464 7.29 -55.73 -41.30
N GLU A 465 6.53 -55.67 -42.43
CA GLU A 465 6.21 -54.42 -43.10
C GLU A 465 5.37 -53.49 -42.27
N ASN A 466 4.41 -53.98 -41.53
CA ASN A 466 3.64 -53.22 -40.54
C ASN A 466 4.50 -52.64 -39.44
N LEU A 467 5.48 -53.36 -38.94
CA LEU A 467 6.45 -52.87 -37.97
C LEU A 467 7.33 -51.74 -38.53
N LEU A 468 7.77 -51.81 -39.81
CA LEU A 468 8.50 -50.72 -40.45
C LEU A 468 7.66 -49.45 -40.58
N ILE A 469 6.36 -49.58 -40.89
CA ILE A 469 5.44 -48.43 -40.95
C ILE A 469 5.28 -47.84 -39.55
N LEU A 470 5.18 -48.67 -38.50
CA LEU A 470 5.08 -48.21 -37.12
C LEU A 470 6.37 -47.56 -36.63
N ALA A 471 7.54 -48.04 -37.05
CA ALA A 471 8.86 -47.42 -36.79
C ALA A 471 9.03 -46.06 -37.46
N GLY A 472 8.12 -45.70 -38.41
CA GLY A 472 8.16 -44.39 -39.05
C GLY A 472 9.07 -44.30 -40.26
N THR A 473 9.64 -45.43 -40.70
CA THR A 473 10.59 -45.50 -41.80
C THR A 473 9.99 -44.88 -43.05
N ARG A 474 10.70 -43.95 -43.69
CA ARG A 474 10.34 -43.39 -44.99
C ARG A 474 10.66 -44.42 -46.08
N VAL A 475 9.68 -45.19 -46.52
CA VAL A 475 9.84 -45.99 -47.74
C VAL A 475 10.11 -45.01 -48.88
N ARG A 476 11.35 -45.02 -49.42
CA ARG A 476 11.68 -44.27 -50.65
C ARG A 476 10.80 -44.77 -51.78
N ARG A 477 9.79 -43.96 -52.18
CA ARG A 477 9.03 -44.22 -53.40
C ARG A 477 9.83 -43.66 -54.58
N SER A 478 10.13 -44.50 -55.53
CA SER A 478 10.35 -44.06 -56.91
C SER A 478 9.10 -43.31 -57.35
N GLN A 479 9.25 -42.24 -58.15
CA GLN A 479 8.13 -41.50 -58.74
C GLN A 479 7.28 -42.45 -59.58
N ALA A 480 6.26 -43.04 -58.97
CA ALA A 480 5.29 -43.88 -59.72
C ALA A 480 4.32 -42.99 -60.46
N ALA A 481 4.07 -43.27 -61.72
CA ALA A 481 3.05 -42.62 -62.50
C ALA A 481 1.66 -42.75 -61.84
N PRO A 482 0.75 -41.76 -61.98
CA PRO A 482 -0.58 -41.84 -61.42
C PRO A 482 -1.33 -43.10 -61.88
N ILE A 483 -1.81 -43.90 -60.94
CA ILE A 483 -2.53 -45.15 -61.19
C ILE A 483 -4.02 -44.90 -61.04
N PRO A 484 -4.88 -45.45 -61.95
CA PRO A 484 -6.33 -45.34 -61.81
C PRO A 484 -6.79 -45.91 -60.43
N LEU A 485 -7.63 -45.13 -59.70
CA LEU A 485 -8.09 -45.52 -58.37
C LEU A 485 -8.80 -46.86 -58.35
N GLY A 486 -9.50 -47.25 -59.46
CA GLY A 486 -10.13 -48.56 -59.61
C GLY A 486 -9.15 -49.70 -59.66
N ASP A 487 -7.93 -49.50 -60.22
CA ASP A 487 -6.87 -50.50 -60.27
C ASP A 487 -6.18 -50.67 -58.92
N VAL A 488 -5.96 -49.56 -58.20
CA VAL A 488 -5.45 -49.60 -56.82
C VAL A 488 -6.41 -50.38 -55.90
N LEU A 489 -7.71 -50.15 -56.09
CA LEU A 489 -8.72 -50.84 -55.28
C LEU A 489 -8.83 -52.31 -55.61
N ARG A 490 -8.70 -52.68 -56.90
CA ARG A 490 -8.68 -54.08 -57.34
C ARG A 490 -7.46 -54.82 -56.79
N ALA A 491 -6.31 -54.20 -56.88
CA ALA A 491 -5.09 -54.73 -56.30
C ALA A 491 -5.19 -54.89 -54.77
N ALA A 492 -5.74 -53.92 -54.07
CA ALA A 492 -5.93 -54.03 -52.61
C ALA A 492 -6.94 -55.13 -52.23
N ILE A 493 -7.94 -55.40 -53.04
CA ILE A 493 -8.90 -56.49 -52.80
C ILE A 493 -8.30 -57.86 -53.12
N SER A 494 -7.46 -57.97 -54.13
CA SER A 494 -6.80 -59.25 -54.44
C SER A 494 -5.81 -59.70 -53.36
N GLU A 495 -5.36 -58.82 -52.51
CA GLU A 495 -4.50 -59.11 -51.34
C GLU A 495 -5.28 -59.68 -50.13
N VAL A 496 -6.62 -59.66 -50.19
CA VAL A 496 -7.47 -60.17 -49.09
C VAL A 496 -7.82 -61.63 -49.33
N GLU A 497 -7.51 -62.50 -48.35
CA GLU A 497 -7.77 -63.96 -48.43
C GLU A 497 -9.21 -64.32 -48.78
N ASP A 498 -10.20 -63.55 -48.28
CA ASP A 498 -11.62 -63.73 -48.54
C ASP A 498 -12.19 -62.69 -49.53
N TYR A 499 -11.50 -62.38 -50.64
CA TYR A 499 -11.85 -61.34 -51.60
C TYR A 499 -13.30 -61.51 -52.15
N GLN A 500 -13.86 -62.70 -52.16
CA GLN A 500 -15.25 -62.96 -52.56
C GLN A 500 -16.28 -62.31 -51.65
N ARG A 501 -15.88 -61.95 -50.44
CA ARG A 501 -16.75 -61.29 -49.42
C ARG A 501 -16.75 -59.77 -49.56
N VAL A 502 -15.87 -59.20 -50.38
CA VAL A 502 -15.72 -57.74 -50.56
C VAL A 502 -16.47 -57.30 -51.83
N GLN A 503 -17.39 -56.33 -51.69
CA GLN A 503 -18.07 -55.69 -52.82
C GLN A 503 -17.60 -54.24 -52.96
N MET A 504 -17.13 -53.91 -54.16
CA MET A 504 -16.87 -52.52 -54.51
C MET A 504 -18.17 -51.82 -54.93
N GLY A 505 -18.51 -50.70 -54.28
CA GLY A 505 -19.52 -49.78 -54.77
C GLY A 505 -19.03 -49.09 -56.05
N ALA A 506 -19.92 -48.61 -56.87
CA ALA A 506 -19.58 -47.94 -58.11
C ALA A 506 -18.68 -46.71 -57.85
N THR A 507 -17.48 -46.73 -58.47
CA THR A 507 -16.64 -45.52 -58.52
C THR A 507 -17.39 -44.44 -59.28
N PRO A 508 -17.44 -43.21 -58.82
CA PRO A 508 -18.23 -42.16 -59.47
C PRO A 508 -17.69 -41.89 -60.89
N LYS A 509 -18.43 -42.33 -61.91
CA LYS A 509 -18.24 -41.90 -63.31
C LYS A 509 -18.63 -40.45 -63.41
N ARG A 510 -17.80 -39.66 -64.05
CA ARG A 510 -17.90 -38.27 -64.45
C ARG A 510 -19.35 -37.85 -64.67
N ALA A 511 -19.85 -36.87 -63.92
CA ALA A 511 -21.15 -36.23 -64.21
C ALA A 511 -21.05 -35.43 -65.52
N GLN A 512 -21.72 -35.89 -66.53
CA GLN A 512 -21.94 -35.14 -67.79
C GLN A 512 -22.79 -33.91 -67.46
N ARG A 513 -22.29 -32.74 -67.86
CA ARG A 513 -23.05 -31.48 -67.89
C ARG A 513 -24.22 -31.55 -68.81
N HIS A 514 -25.42 -31.59 -68.32
CA HIS A 514 -26.59 -31.16 -69.04
C HIS A 514 -26.84 -29.67 -68.79
N ARG A 515 -26.57 -28.83 -69.82
CA ARG A 515 -27.07 -27.47 -69.88
C ARG A 515 -28.58 -27.53 -70.08
N ARG A 516 -29.35 -26.90 -69.23
CA ARG A 516 -30.67 -26.34 -69.58
C ARG A 516 -30.74 -24.90 -69.06
N HIS A 517 -31.09 -24.04 -70.01
CA HIS A 517 -31.40 -22.63 -69.86
C HIS A 517 -32.63 -22.38 -68.98
N GLY A 518 -32.62 -21.27 -68.28
CA GLY A 518 -33.88 -20.62 -67.98
C GLY A 518 -34.01 -19.91 -66.64
N ARG A 519 -33.89 -18.58 -66.77
CA ARG A 519 -34.65 -17.52 -66.07
C ARG A 519 -34.21 -17.04 -64.64
N ARG A 520 -34.27 -15.72 -64.59
CA ARG A 520 -33.83 -14.69 -63.70
C ARG A 520 -34.47 -14.69 -62.28
N ALA A 521 -33.61 -14.29 -61.33
CA ALA A 521 -33.75 -13.31 -60.24
C ALA A 521 -34.45 -13.75 -58.93
N PRO A 522 -34.26 -13.04 -57.82
CA PRO A 522 -33.04 -12.45 -57.20
C PRO A 522 -32.85 -12.89 -55.74
N ALA A 523 -31.75 -12.59 -55.17
CA ALA A 523 -31.62 -12.13 -53.80
C ALA A 523 -30.42 -12.65 -52.99
N ARG A 524 -29.82 -11.75 -52.32
CA ARG A 524 -28.54 -11.71 -51.61
C ARG A 524 -28.30 -12.66 -50.41
N ARG A 525 -29.14 -13.64 -50.13
CA ARG A 525 -29.00 -14.51 -48.94
C ARG A 525 -28.43 -15.91 -49.20
N THR A 526 -28.16 -16.28 -50.45
CA THR A 526 -27.84 -17.65 -50.86
C THR A 526 -26.36 -17.92 -51.11
N ARG A 527 -25.47 -16.94 -51.04
CA ARG A 527 -24.03 -17.16 -51.37
C ARG A 527 -23.27 -17.97 -50.34
N ARG A 528 -23.59 -17.87 -49.03
CA ARG A 528 -22.90 -18.66 -47.99
C ARG A 528 -23.37 -20.11 -47.90
N GLN A 529 -24.62 -20.39 -48.19
CA GLN A 529 -25.13 -21.78 -48.17
C GLN A 529 -24.82 -22.55 -49.49
N LEU A 530 -24.62 -21.86 -50.60
CA LEU A 530 -24.20 -22.50 -51.86
C LEU A 530 -22.72 -22.88 -51.84
N ALA A 531 -21.85 -22.10 -51.20
CA ALA A 531 -20.44 -22.44 -51.06
C ALA A 531 -20.22 -23.70 -50.18
N ALA A 532 -21.00 -23.88 -49.10
CA ALA A 532 -20.96 -25.08 -48.26
C ALA A 532 -21.50 -26.33 -48.98
N ARG A 533 -22.45 -26.19 -49.91
CA ARG A 533 -23.02 -27.32 -50.71
C ARG A 533 -22.18 -27.69 -51.92
N LEU A 534 -21.40 -26.76 -52.48
CA LEU A 534 -20.46 -27.01 -53.60
C LEU A 534 -19.16 -27.64 -53.11
N ALA A 535 -18.71 -27.35 -51.88
CA ALA A 535 -17.56 -28.00 -51.27
C ALA A 535 -17.82 -29.49 -50.96
N ALA A 536 -19.08 -29.89 -50.70
CA ALA A 536 -19.45 -31.27 -50.41
C ALA A 536 -19.56 -32.19 -51.67
N ARG A 537 -19.47 -31.64 -52.88
CA ARG A 537 -19.63 -32.42 -54.12
C ARG A 537 -18.33 -32.88 -54.80
N HIS A 538 -17.18 -32.59 -54.23
CA HIS A 538 -15.89 -32.92 -54.86
C HIS A 538 -15.03 -33.93 -54.08
N PHE A 539 -15.60 -34.64 -53.10
CA PHE A 539 -14.89 -35.64 -52.34
C PHE A 539 -15.30 -37.06 -52.79
N GLY A 540 -14.36 -37.86 -53.27
CA GLY A 540 -14.59 -39.25 -53.62
C GLY A 540 -14.64 -40.12 -52.36
N ASP A 541 -15.84 -40.48 -51.93
CA ASP A 541 -16.05 -41.47 -50.87
C ASP A 541 -16.03 -42.87 -51.47
N VAL A 542 -15.05 -43.67 -51.08
CA VAL A 542 -14.96 -45.09 -51.44
C VAL A 542 -15.55 -45.90 -50.29
N GLN A 543 -16.63 -46.61 -50.52
CA GLN A 543 -17.29 -47.49 -49.54
C GLN A 543 -17.08 -48.95 -49.91
N LEU A 544 -16.41 -49.70 -49.04
CA LEU A 544 -16.27 -51.14 -49.16
C LEU A 544 -17.28 -51.82 -48.23
N ARG A 545 -18.15 -52.68 -48.76
CA ARG A 545 -19.15 -53.44 -47.99
C ARG A 545 -18.76 -54.92 -47.97
N SER A 546 -18.82 -55.55 -46.81
CA SER A 546 -18.73 -56.99 -46.64
C SER A 546 -20.06 -57.64 -46.99
N ARG A 547 -20.06 -58.58 -47.96
CA ARG A 547 -21.30 -59.29 -48.37
C ARG A 547 -21.66 -60.36 -47.36
N ARG A 548 -22.95 -60.45 -46.97
CA ARG A 548 -23.54 -61.46 -46.15
C ARG A 548 -23.55 -62.78 -46.94
N GLY A 549 -22.76 -63.79 -46.53
CA GLY A 549 -22.80 -65.09 -47.19
C GLY A 549 -24.14 -65.79 -47.00
N ARG A 550 -24.71 -66.31 -48.11
CA ARG A 550 -25.83 -67.25 -48.10
C ARG A 550 -25.39 -68.51 -47.29
N ARG A 551 -26.31 -69.03 -46.50
CA ARG A 551 -26.10 -70.25 -45.71
C ARG A 551 -25.72 -71.43 -46.58
N GLY A 552 -24.53 -71.91 -46.49
CA GLY A 552 -24.09 -73.27 -46.81
C GLY A 552 -23.41 -73.79 -45.59
N ALA A 553 -23.88 -74.93 -45.10
CA ALA A 553 -23.37 -75.54 -43.87
C ALA A 553 -21.93 -76.01 -44.06
N ALA A 554 -21.00 -75.36 -43.38
CA ALA A 554 -19.73 -75.96 -42.98
C ALA A 554 -19.41 -75.42 -41.58
N ARG A 555 -19.30 -76.33 -40.64
CA ARG A 555 -18.81 -76.05 -39.30
C ARG A 555 -17.35 -75.68 -39.38
N ASP A 556 -17.04 -74.41 -39.19
CA ASP A 556 -15.74 -74.03 -38.80
C ASP A 556 -15.80 -73.08 -37.60
N ARG A 557 -15.14 -73.47 -36.49
CA ARG A 557 -15.15 -72.76 -35.22
C ARG A 557 -13.90 -71.84 -35.18
N GLY A 558 -13.96 -70.73 -35.91
CA GLY A 558 -13.05 -69.60 -35.69
C GLY A 558 -13.68 -68.52 -34.84
N PRO A 559 -12.97 -67.78 -34.01
CA PRO A 559 -13.54 -66.74 -33.14
C PRO A 559 -14.17 -65.64 -34.00
N ARG A 560 -15.49 -65.53 -33.90
CA ARG A 560 -16.30 -64.48 -34.58
C ARG A 560 -16.08 -63.17 -33.85
N TYR A 561 -15.31 -62.24 -34.44
CA TYR A 561 -15.19 -60.90 -33.92
C TYR A 561 -16.54 -60.19 -33.95
N ARG A 562 -17.18 -60.05 -32.81
CA ARG A 562 -18.32 -59.18 -32.57
C ARG A 562 -17.79 -57.81 -32.15
N TYR A 563 -18.06 -56.72 -32.90
CA TYR A 563 -17.88 -55.38 -32.40
C TYR A 563 -19.24 -54.83 -31.94
N PRO A 564 -19.49 -54.73 -30.63
CA PRO A 564 -20.65 -54.00 -30.11
C PRO A 564 -20.50 -52.51 -30.46
N GLY A 565 -21.61 -51.78 -30.55
CA GLY A 565 -21.59 -50.38 -30.99
C GLY A 565 -20.77 -49.39 -30.14
N ARG A 566 -20.38 -49.82 -28.91
CA ARG A 566 -19.42 -49.05 -28.07
C ARG A 566 -17.98 -49.23 -28.57
N ASP A 567 -17.62 -50.39 -29.07
CA ASP A 567 -16.26 -50.68 -29.57
C ASP A 567 -15.99 -49.93 -30.90
N MET A 568 -17.02 -49.71 -31.71
CA MET A 568 -16.88 -49.00 -32.99
C MET A 568 -16.51 -47.54 -32.83
N ARG A 569 -16.94 -46.85 -31.77
CA ARG A 569 -16.54 -45.50 -31.44
C ARG A 569 -15.08 -45.45 -30.99
N ALA A 570 -14.68 -46.31 -30.08
CA ALA A 570 -13.30 -46.41 -29.62
C ALA A 570 -12.33 -46.73 -30.77
N VAL A 571 -12.73 -47.60 -31.73
CA VAL A 571 -11.91 -47.89 -32.90
C VAL A 571 -11.80 -46.65 -33.84
N ASN A 572 -12.88 -45.90 -34.04
CA ASN A 572 -12.84 -44.68 -34.84
C ASN A 572 -12.03 -43.55 -34.19
N GLU A 573 -12.06 -43.42 -32.85
CA GLU A 573 -11.21 -42.49 -32.11
C GLU A 573 -9.73 -42.86 -32.26
N ARG A 574 -9.41 -44.16 -32.14
CA ARG A 574 -8.03 -44.66 -32.38
C ARG A 574 -7.58 -44.44 -33.81
N LEU A 575 -8.47 -44.59 -34.81
CA LEU A 575 -8.15 -44.29 -36.18
C LEU A 575 -7.89 -42.80 -36.45
N ALA A 576 -8.56 -41.93 -35.70
CA ALA A 576 -8.41 -40.48 -35.82
C ALA A 576 -7.17 -39.95 -35.08
N SER A 577 -6.77 -40.54 -33.95
CA SER A 577 -5.64 -40.09 -33.09
C SER A 577 -4.27 -40.25 -33.73
N GLY A 578 -4.13 -41.06 -34.79
CA GLY A 578 -2.88 -41.28 -35.49
C GLY A 578 -1.93 -42.29 -34.84
N GLY A 579 -2.39 -42.99 -33.78
CA GLY A 579 -1.77 -44.14 -33.16
C GLY A 579 -0.39 -43.90 -32.52
N GLU A 580 -0.34 -43.69 -31.22
CA GLU A 580 0.90 -43.84 -30.46
C GLU A 580 1.16 -45.36 -30.22
N VAL A 581 2.44 -45.76 -30.26
CA VAL A 581 2.83 -47.16 -30.01
C VAL A 581 2.72 -47.43 -28.51
N GLY A 582 1.79 -48.31 -28.14
CA GLY A 582 1.57 -48.75 -26.77
C GLY A 582 1.37 -50.26 -26.65
N PRO A 583 1.18 -50.82 -25.45
CA PRO A 583 1.02 -52.27 -25.23
C PRO A 583 -0.14 -52.91 -26.02
N GLU A 584 -1.16 -52.15 -26.32
CA GLU A 584 -2.34 -52.55 -27.11
C GLU A 584 -2.05 -52.65 -28.62
N THR A 585 -0.96 -52.02 -29.10
CA THR A 585 -0.60 -51.98 -30.51
C THR A 585 -0.34 -53.38 -31.07
N ALA A 586 0.22 -54.27 -30.23
CA ALA A 586 0.53 -55.63 -30.65
C ALA A 586 -0.72 -56.46 -30.99
N ARG A 587 -1.87 -56.23 -30.31
CA ARG A 587 -3.13 -56.93 -30.51
C ARG A 587 -3.93 -56.44 -31.72
N HIS A 588 -3.78 -55.15 -32.07
CA HIS A 588 -4.53 -54.48 -33.12
C HIS A 588 -3.66 -53.75 -34.14
N MET A 589 -2.51 -54.32 -34.46
CA MET A 589 -1.47 -53.71 -35.30
C MET A 589 -2.00 -53.18 -36.62
N GLY A 590 -2.92 -53.91 -37.27
CA GLY A 590 -3.50 -53.49 -38.57
C GLY A 590 -4.26 -52.14 -38.50
N LEU A 591 -4.99 -51.90 -37.40
CA LEU A 591 -5.71 -50.61 -37.24
C LEU A 591 -4.75 -49.45 -37.00
N PHE A 592 -3.66 -49.66 -36.25
CA PHE A 592 -2.61 -48.65 -36.04
C PHE A 592 -1.88 -48.29 -37.34
N VAL A 593 -1.56 -49.29 -38.16
CA VAL A 593 -0.95 -49.08 -39.46
C VAL A 593 -1.88 -48.23 -40.34
N VAL A 594 -3.18 -48.58 -40.41
CA VAL A 594 -4.19 -47.81 -41.14
C VAL A 594 -4.27 -46.39 -40.64
N SER A 595 -4.33 -46.17 -39.30
CA SER A 595 -4.37 -44.83 -38.69
C SER A 595 -3.13 -44.00 -39.08
N ARG A 596 -1.92 -44.59 -38.96
CA ARG A 596 -0.67 -43.91 -39.28
C ARG A 596 -0.51 -43.59 -40.77
N LEU A 597 -0.91 -44.50 -41.64
CA LEU A 597 -0.93 -44.25 -43.09
C LEU A 597 -1.97 -43.18 -43.45
N ALA A 598 -3.15 -43.26 -42.86
CA ALA A 598 -4.19 -42.24 -43.05
C ALA A 598 -3.69 -40.84 -42.70
N LYS A 599 -3.12 -40.67 -41.48
CA LYS A 599 -2.54 -39.41 -41.01
C LYS A 599 -1.39 -38.91 -41.92
N ARG A 600 -0.49 -39.83 -42.31
CA ARG A 600 0.64 -39.48 -43.22
C ARG A 600 0.22 -38.97 -44.57
N HIS A 601 -0.90 -39.47 -45.09
CA HIS A 601 -1.42 -39.10 -46.45
C HIS A 601 -2.62 -38.19 -46.38
N GLY A 602 -3.01 -37.71 -45.19
CA GLY A 602 -4.18 -36.83 -45.03
C GLY A 602 -5.51 -37.51 -45.34
N LEU A 603 -5.56 -38.85 -45.27
CA LEU A 603 -6.78 -39.65 -45.48
C LEU A 603 -7.62 -39.68 -44.20
N THR A 604 -8.94 -39.72 -44.36
CA THR A 604 -9.82 -39.98 -43.22
C THR A 604 -10.49 -41.33 -43.38
N VAL A 605 -10.28 -42.23 -42.42
CA VAL A 605 -10.87 -43.59 -42.41
C VAL A 605 -11.88 -43.67 -41.29
N ARG A 606 -13.09 -44.13 -41.62
CA ARG A 606 -14.18 -44.33 -40.63
C ARG A 606 -14.85 -45.69 -40.83
N LEU A 607 -15.11 -46.37 -39.73
CA LEU A 607 -15.87 -47.60 -39.70
C LEU A 607 -17.29 -47.35 -39.21
N ARG A 608 -18.26 -47.99 -39.85
CA ARG A 608 -19.67 -47.95 -39.43
C ARG A 608 -20.34 -49.34 -39.63
N SER A 609 -21.39 -49.60 -38.89
CA SER A 609 -22.22 -50.80 -39.13
C SER A 609 -22.85 -50.73 -40.51
N THR A 610 -22.88 -51.84 -41.23
CA THR A 610 -23.51 -51.92 -42.53
C THR A 610 -25.06 -51.91 -42.42
N PHE A 611 -25.62 -52.56 -41.35
CA PHE A 611 -27.02 -52.61 -41.05
C PHE A 611 -27.25 -52.42 -39.55
N ASP A 612 -28.00 -51.41 -39.15
CA ASP A 612 -28.16 -51.04 -37.74
C ASP A 612 -29.07 -51.99 -36.94
N THR A 613 -29.90 -52.77 -37.62
CA THR A 613 -30.91 -53.63 -36.98
C THR A 613 -30.65 -55.14 -37.07
N ALA A 614 -29.58 -55.60 -37.71
CA ALA A 614 -29.29 -57.02 -37.88
C ALA A 614 -28.44 -57.62 -36.77
N ARG A 615 -28.72 -58.89 -36.35
CA ARG A 615 -27.91 -59.65 -35.36
C ARG A 615 -26.41 -59.75 -35.74
N ASN A 616 -26.07 -59.62 -36.99
CA ASN A 616 -24.71 -59.52 -37.54
C ASN A 616 -24.63 -58.37 -38.52
N PRO A 617 -24.33 -57.12 -38.06
CA PRO A 617 -24.50 -55.92 -38.85
C PRO A 617 -23.49 -55.76 -40.00
N GLY A 618 -22.39 -56.52 -40.04
CA GLY A 618 -21.32 -56.25 -40.98
C GLY A 618 -20.62 -54.91 -40.69
N VAL A 619 -19.45 -54.66 -41.28
CA VAL A 619 -18.71 -53.41 -41.13
C VAL A 619 -18.54 -52.76 -42.50
N THR A 620 -18.85 -51.50 -42.58
CA THR A 620 -18.55 -50.65 -43.76
C THR A 620 -17.38 -49.72 -43.40
N VAL A 621 -16.32 -49.75 -44.20
CA VAL A 621 -15.19 -48.82 -44.12
C VAL A 621 -15.39 -47.72 -45.10
N SER A 622 -15.33 -46.49 -44.65
CA SER A 622 -15.35 -45.29 -45.50
C SER A 622 -13.98 -44.64 -45.47
N ILE A 623 -13.37 -44.46 -46.61
CA ILE A 623 -12.07 -43.79 -46.79
C ILE A 623 -12.30 -42.51 -47.59
N HIS A 624 -11.98 -41.39 -46.97
CA HIS A 624 -12.02 -40.08 -47.58
C HIS A 624 -10.65 -39.71 -48.13
N ILE A 625 -10.54 -39.51 -49.43
CA ILE A 625 -9.31 -39.16 -50.14
C ILE A 625 -9.34 -37.67 -50.50
N PRO A 626 -8.40 -36.83 -49.98
CA PRO A 626 -8.37 -35.41 -50.29
C PRO A 626 -8.04 -35.14 -51.76
N ASN A 627 -8.60 -34.08 -52.32
CA ASN A 627 -8.44 -33.72 -53.74
C ASN A 627 -6.99 -33.52 -54.19
N ALA A 628 -6.08 -33.17 -53.26
CA ALA A 628 -4.64 -33.03 -53.53
C ALA A 628 -3.97 -34.33 -53.97
N LEU A 629 -4.56 -35.49 -53.67
CA LEU A 629 -4.04 -36.82 -54.06
C LEU A 629 -4.71 -37.34 -55.34
N ILE A 630 -5.70 -36.65 -55.89
CA ILE A 630 -6.47 -37.06 -57.07
C ILE A 630 -6.03 -36.21 -58.27
N VAL A 631 -5.27 -36.80 -59.19
CA VAL A 631 -4.91 -36.14 -60.45
C VAL A 631 -6.05 -36.30 -61.44
N SER A 632 -6.70 -35.20 -61.87
CA SER A 632 -7.75 -35.22 -62.86
C SER A 632 -7.15 -35.41 -64.25
N GLN A 633 -7.82 -36.23 -65.09
CA GLN A 633 -7.40 -36.55 -66.49
C GLN A 633 -7.29 -35.34 -67.42
N ALA A 634 -7.83 -34.16 -67.00
CA ALA A 634 -7.79 -32.95 -67.83
C ALA A 634 -6.37 -32.29 -67.88
N ALA A 635 -5.47 -32.62 -66.93
CA ALA A 635 -4.10 -32.08 -66.95
C ALA A 635 -3.12 -32.85 -67.87
N ARG A 636 -3.59 -33.89 -68.55
CA ARG A 636 -2.74 -34.74 -69.49
C ARG A 636 -2.71 -34.26 -70.91
N GLN A 637 -3.45 -33.23 -71.33
CA GLN A 637 -3.54 -32.80 -72.70
C GLN A 637 -2.76 -31.52 -73.07
N ASP A 638 -2.08 -30.89 -72.13
CA ASP A 638 -1.38 -29.61 -72.34
C ASP A 638 0.15 -29.71 -72.41
N THR A 639 0.71 -30.88 -72.64
CA THR A 639 2.16 -31.04 -72.94
C THR A 639 2.34 -31.47 -74.39
N GLY A 640 1.89 -30.64 -75.31
CA GLY A 640 2.34 -30.64 -76.72
C GLY A 640 3.63 -29.78 -76.80
N PRO A 641 4.56 -30.10 -77.71
CA PRO A 641 5.85 -29.41 -77.79
C PRO A 641 5.64 -27.97 -78.28
N GLN A 642 5.92 -26.98 -77.46
CA GLN A 642 6.03 -25.58 -77.87
C GLN A 642 7.26 -25.41 -78.76
N ARG A 643 6.96 -25.11 -79.99
CA ARG A 643 7.90 -24.69 -81.06
C ARG A 643 8.56 -23.37 -80.59
N ARG A 644 9.89 -23.41 -80.39
CA ARG A 644 10.72 -22.21 -80.25
C ARG A 644 10.65 -21.37 -81.50
N ILE A 645 10.26 -20.12 -81.46
CA ILE A 645 10.47 -19.09 -82.48
C ILE A 645 11.78 -18.35 -82.09
N PRO A 646 12.75 -18.19 -83.04
CA PRO A 646 14.00 -17.51 -82.76
C PRO A 646 13.82 -16.00 -82.73
N ALA A 647 14.53 -15.33 -81.80
CA ALA A 647 14.69 -13.89 -81.82
C ALA A 647 15.70 -13.49 -82.92
N ALA A 648 15.43 -12.43 -83.58
CA ALA A 648 16.34 -11.61 -84.37
C ALA A 648 15.89 -10.15 -84.32
N PRO A 649 16.79 -9.21 -84.65
CA PRO A 649 18.21 -9.04 -84.22
C PRO A 649 18.36 -7.99 -83.11
#